data_038306e217e4879d7e654c848d6b2511
#
_entry.id   038306e217e4879d7e654c848d6b2511
#
_cell.length_a   1.000
_cell.length_b   1.000
_cell.length_c   1.000
_cell.angle_alpha   90.00
_cell.angle_beta   90.00
_cell.angle_gamma   90.00
#
_symmetry.space_group_name_H-M   'P 1'
#
loop_
_entity.id
_entity.type
_entity.pdbx_description
1 polymer ?
#
loop_
_entity_poly.entity_id
_entity_poly.type
_entity_poly.pdbx_seq_one_letter_code
_entity_poly.pdbx_strand_id
1 'polypeptide(L)'
;MESIQGLVEHIVYHNDTNGYTVFSLMCQGEEIVCVGNVTSLDEGEYLKAEGEYTEHQVYGRQFKVTSMSVEVPEDEYSIERYLGSGAIRGVGPSLAARIVKKFKKDSFRIIEEEPERLAEIKGISERKAREIYQQFHEKQDMRQAMMFLAKYGITTTLSLRIYKQYGEEMYRIIQENPYRLADDMNGIGFKLADEIAKKAGIGSHSDFRIRSGIIYMLQQGTLSGHIYIPAALLVEKTAQMLGVEEEAVDHLLQSLQMDRKIVVKKIDDVSVVYGASLYRLELETAGLLKNLGVDYSVDEKEVGKVLDRIEKREGIDLDDHQREAVYSAAGNGVLVITGGPGTGKTTTINAIIKYLEYEGLEMRLAAPTGRAAKRMSEATGREAQTIHRMLELSGGPDDDRLRTQFERNQDNPLETDVVIIDEMSMVDIYLMNALLKAIAVGTRLILVGDVNQLPSVGPGNVLKDIIDSECFQVVRLTKIFRQALESDIIKNAHLINAGRQIEFGNKSQDFFCLKRYDVQQILGVMVLLIRDKLPKFVNARPYDIQVLTPMRKGELGVERLNTVLQHYLNPPSPDKKEREFHQGVIREGDKVMQIRNNYQIEWEVLGHYNLPLDKGVGVFNGDMGVVREINHFAEQLVVEFDEGRRVTYGFAQLDELELAYAITIHKSQGSEYPAVIMPLLSGPRMLFNRNILYTAVTRAKQCVAIVGDEHTVRHMIENEKQQKRYTSLNLRLREMNTLS
;
A
#
# COMPACT_ATOMS: atom_id res chain seq x y z
N MET A 1 -8.82 -33.47 25.75
CA MET A 1 -9.77 -33.12 24.68
C MET A 1 -11.02 -33.89 24.89
N GLU A 2 -12.12 -33.23 24.99
CA GLU A 2 -13.45 -33.84 25.11
C GLU A 2 -14.14 -33.74 23.76
N SER A 3 -15.07 -34.67 23.48
CA SER A 3 -15.87 -34.68 22.25
C SER A 3 -17.35 -34.52 22.62
N ILE A 4 -18.00 -33.55 22.00
CA ILE A 4 -19.43 -33.30 22.11
C ILE A 4 -20.11 -33.44 20.76
N GLN A 5 -21.34 -33.89 20.74
CA GLN A 5 -22.14 -34.07 19.51
C GLN A 5 -23.52 -33.46 19.73
N GLY A 6 -24.00 -32.71 18.75
CA GLY A 6 -25.33 -32.12 18.87
C GLY A 6 -25.73 -31.30 17.63
N LEU A 7 -26.91 -30.72 17.72
CA LEU A 7 -27.52 -29.90 16.70
C LEU A 7 -27.18 -28.43 16.96
N VAL A 8 -26.79 -27.67 15.94
CA VAL A 8 -26.60 -26.22 16.04
C VAL A 8 -27.98 -25.56 16.20
N GLU A 9 -28.23 -25.00 17.36
CA GLU A 9 -29.52 -24.35 17.66
C GLU A 9 -29.53 -22.89 17.13
N HIS A 10 -28.48 -22.12 17.49
CA HIS A 10 -28.35 -20.73 17.08
C HIS A 10 -26.90 -20.36 16.84
N ILE A 11 -26.67 -19.50 15.82
CA ILE A 11 -25.39 -18.82 15.59
C ILE A 11 -25.50 -17.43 16.21
N VAL A 12 -24.84 -17.26 17.38
CA VAL A 12 -24.87 -16.00 18.14
C VAL A 12 -24.03 -14.92 17.46
N TYR A 13 -22.87 -15.32 16.92
CA TYR A 13 -21.94 -14.41 16.23
C TYR A 13 -21.10 -15.18 15.22
N HIS A 14 -20.92 -14.61 14.04
CA HIS A 14 -19.99 -15.11 13.03
C HIS A 14 -19.19 -13.96 12.42
N ASN A 15 -17.89 -14.17 12.29
CA ASN A 15 -16.98 -13.20 11.64
C ASN A 15 -16.49 -13.77 10.32
N ASP A 16 -17.00 -13.23 9.22
CA ASP A 16 -16.69 -13.68 7.85
C ASP A 16 -15.20 -13.57 7.47
N THR A 17 -14.43 -12.72 8.18
CA THR A 17 -13.02 -12.47 7.83
C THR A 17 -12.06 -13.48 8.43
N ASN A 18 -12.31 -13.95 9.66
CA ASN A 18 -11.43 -14.88 10.38
C ASN A 18 -12.10 -16.21 10.75
N GLY A 19 -13.39 -16.36 10.43
CA GLY A 19 -14.18 -17.57 10.73
C GLY A 19 -14.52 -17.74 12.21
N TYR A 20 -14.23 -16.77 13.10
CA TYR A 20 -14.55 -16.88 14.50
C TYR A 20 -16.06 -16.87 14.71
N THR A 21 -16.57 -17.97 15.31
CA THR A 21 -18.00 -18.19 15.47
C THR A 21 -18.30 -18.52 16.92
N VAL A 22 -19.36 -17.92 17.42
CA VAL A 22 -20.00 -18.26 18.70
C VAL A 22 -21.36 -18.85 18.37
N PHE A 23 -21.60 -20.09 18.77
CA PHE A 23 -22.84 -20.79 18.43
C PHE A 23 -23.28 -21.66 19.60
N SER A 24 -24.57 -21.97 19.69
CA SER A 24 -25.11 -22.90 20.64
C SER A 24 -25.33 -24.29 20.01
N LEU A 25 -24.89 -25.32 20.73
CA LEU A 25 -25.02 -26.72 20.33
C LEU A 25 -25.94 -27.44 21.32
N MET A 26 -27.01 -28.03 20.82
CA MET A 26 -27.92 -28.81 21.60
C MET A 26 -27.40 -30.26 21.73
N CYS A 27 -26.80 -30.59 22.86
CA CYS A 27 -26.22 -31.89 23.16
C CYS A 27 -27.10 -32.66 24.16
N GLN A 28 -27.73 -33.72 23.74
CA GLN A 28 -28.56 -34.58 24.64
C GLN A 28 -29.60 -33.84 25.51
N GLY A 29 -30.10 -32.70 25.00
CA GLY A 29 -31.08 -31.87 25.70
C GLY A 29 -30.49 -30.74 26.54
N GLU A 30 -29.18 -30.58 26.57
CA GLU A 30 -28.48 -29.42 27.16
C GLU A 30 -27.91 -28.51 26.06
N GLU A 31 -28.08 -27.22 26.23
CA GLU A 31 -27.54 -26.22 25.35
C GLU A 31 -26.12 -25.84 25.80
N ILE A 32 -25.12 -26.06 24.94
CA ILE A 32 -23.71 -25.75 25.17
C ILE A 32 -23.27 -24.62 24.25
N VAL A 33 -22.77 -23.52 24.82
CA VAL A 33 -22.18 -22.44 24.05
C VAL A 33 -20.80 -22.87 23.59
N CYS A 34 -20.60 -22.89 22.26
CA CYS A 34 -19.36 -23.26 21.60
C CYS A 34 -18.69 -22.03 20.97
N VAL A 35 -17.36 -21.98 21.05
CA VAL A 35 -16.56 -20.89 20.44
C VAL A 35 -15.39 -21.49 19.67
N GLY A 36 -15.16 -21.03 18.47
CA GLY A 36 -14.05 -21.52 17.65
C GLY A 36 -14.02 -20.89 16.26
N ASN A 37 -12.95 -21.17 15.52
CA ASN A 37 -12.87 -20.75 14.12
C ASN A 37 -13.57 -21.80 13.25
N VAL A 38 -14.76 -21.44 12.79
CA VAL A 38 -15.63 -22.31 12.03
C VAL A 38 -15.79 -21.78 10.60
N THR A 39 -15.67 -22.64 9.67
CA THR A 39 -15.58 -22.32 8.25
C THR A 39 -16.90 -21.91 7.61
N SER A 40 -17.88 -22.69 7.82
CA SER A 40 -19.28 -22.45 7.48
C SER A 40 -20.10 -23.27 8.44
N LEU A 41 -21.06 -22.65 9.03
CA LEU A 41 -21.98 -23.27 9.98
C LEU A 41 -23.36 -22.74 9.67
N ASP A 42 -24.31 -23.67 9.51
CA ASP A 42 -25.71 -23.31 9.38
C ASP A 42 -26.48 -23.81 10.63
N GLU A 43 -27.49 -23.05 11.06
CA GLU A 43 -28.39 -23.49 12.09
C GLU A 43 -29.10 -24.78 11.66
N GLY A 44 -29.22 -25.74 12.55
CA GLY A 44 -29.80 -27.05 12.25
C GLY A 44 -28.77 -28.09 11.75
N GLU A 45 -27.48 -27.77 11.60
CA GLU A 45 -26.46 -28.78 11.31
C GLU A 45 -26.14 -29.63 12.52
N TYR A 46 -25.88 -30.93 12.30
CA TYR A 46 -25.46 -31.85 13.33
C TYR A 46 -23.95 -31.96 13.35
N LEU A 47 -23.36 -31.59 14.49
CA LEU A 47 -21.91 -31.49 14.63
C LEU A 47 -21.36 -32.48 15.61
N LYS A 48 -20.15 -32.98 15.30
CA LYS A 48 -19.24 -33.55 16.29
C LYS A 48 -18.09 -32.58 16.44
N ALA A 49 -17.94 -32.02 17.65
CA ALA A 49 -16.88 -31.06 17.97
C ALA A 49 -15.95 -31.66 19.04
N GLU A 50 -14.65 -31.49 18.83
CA GLU A 50 -13.59 -31.84 19.78
C GLU A 50 -12.95 -30.55 20.32
N GLY A 51 -12.74 -30.51 21.63
CA GLY A 51 -12.24 -29.30 22.25
C GLY A 51 -12.05 -29.45 23.78
N GLU A 52 -12.15 -28.34 24.46
CA GLU A 52 -12.04 -28.24 25.90
C GLU A 52 -13.01 -27.19 26.46
N TYR A 53 -13.52 -27.43 27.67
CA TYR A 53 -14.31 -26.41 28.35
C TYR A 53 -13.40 -25.32 28.90
N THR A 54 -13.78 -24.08 28.65
CA THR A 54 -13.10 -22.88 29.14
C THR A 54 -14.12 -21.99 29.87
N GLU A 55 -13.65 -21.23 30.84
CA GLU A 55 -14.49 -20.30 31.58
C GLU A 55 -14.19 -18.88 31.16
N HIS A 56 -15.16 -18.23 30.56
CA HIS A 56 -15.01 -16.82 30.12
C HIS A 56 -15.53 -15.87 31.20
N GLN A 57 -14.78 -14.84 31.56
CA GLN A 57 -15.09 -13.94 32.68
C GLN A 57 -16.46 -13.25 32.59
N VAL A 58 -17.02 -13.08 31.39
CA VAL A 58 -18.29 -12.37 31.13
C VAL A 58 -19.40 -13.35 30.70
N TYR A 59 -19.06 -14.38 29.90
CA TYR A 59 -20.03 -15.28 29.26
C TYR A 59 -20.11 -16.67 29.90
N GLY A 60 -19.38 -16.90 31.00
CA GLY A 60 -19.43 -18.17 31.74
C GLY A 60 -18.73 -19.34 31.02
N ARG A 61 -19.23 -20.56 31.28
CA ARG A 61 -18.64 -21.80 30.74
C ARG A 61 -18.92 -21.93 29.23
N GLN A 62 -17.88 -22.08 28.45
CA GLN A 62 -17.94 -22.24 26.99
C GLN A 62 -17.11 -23.46 26.57
N PHE A 63 -17.47 -24.09 25.46
CA PHE A 63 -16.70 -25.15 24.84
C PHE A 63 -15.86 -24.58 23.71
N LYS A 64 -14.54 -24.55 23.91
CA LYS A 64 -13.59 -24.07 22.89
C LYS A 64 -13.30 -25.18 21.89
N VAL A 65 -13.83 -25.05 20.70
CA VAL A 65 -13.70 -26.02 19.61
C VAL A 65 -12.31 -25.94 18.99
N THR A 66 -11.62 -27.08 18.94
CA THR A 66 -10.30 -27.23 18.30
C THR A 66 -10.44 -27.87 16.93
N SER A 67 -11.33 -28.87 16.80
CA SER A 67 -11.70 -29.50 15.55
C SER A 67 -13.19 -29.84 15.56
N MET A 68 -13.80 -29.85 14.39
CA MET A 68 -15.20 -30.26 14.26
C MET A 68 -15.44 -30.94 12.92
N SER A 69 -16.43 -31.83 12.89
CA SER A 69 -16.96 -32.42 11.67
C SER A 69 -18.48 -32.30 11.65
N VAL A 70 -19.02 -31.97 10.50
CA VAL A 70 -20.47 -32.00 10.29
C VAL A 70 -20.82 -33.41 9.90
N GLU A 71 -21.72 -34.02 10.66
CA GLU A 71 -22.25 -35.34 10.39
C GLU A 71 -23.66 -35.23 9.76
N VAL A 72 -24.01 -36.17 8.92
CA VAL A 72 -25.34 -36.21 8.33
C VAL A 72 -26.31 -36.65 9.41
N PRO A 73 -27.38 -35.89 9.70
CA PRO A 73 -28.34 -36.31 10.67
C PRO A 73 -29.02 -37.65 10.30
N GLU A 74 -29.03 -38.60 11.21
CA GLU A 74 -29.66 -39.92 10.98
C GLU A 74 -31.09 -40.02 11.50
N ASP A 75 -31.52 -39.09 12.34
CA ASP A 75 -32.84 -39.09 12.94
C ASP A 75 -33.79 -38.08 12.27
N GLU A 76 -35.07 -38.37 12.26
CA GLU A 76 -36.12 -37.58 11.60
C GLU A 76 -36.20 -36.13 12.13
N TYR A 77 -35.97 -35.92 13.42
CA TYR A 77 -36.03 -34.60 14.04
C TYR A 77 -34.89 -33.70 13.57
N SER A 78 -33.68 -34.20 13.55
CA SER A 78 -32.49 -33.49 13.10
C SER A 78 -32.53 -33.17 11.58
N ILE A 79 -33.07 -34.11 10.77
CA ILE A 79 -33.29 -33.91 9.32
C ILE A 79 -34.30 -32.77 9.08
N GLU A 80 -35.42 -32.77 9.84
CA GLU A 80 -36.44 -31.72 9.74
C GLU A 80 -35.87 -30.34 10.09
N ARG A 81 -35.11 -30.24 11.17
CA ARG A 81 -34.46 -29.01 11.61
C ARG A 81 -33.45 -28.48 10.59
N TYR A 82 -32.61 -29.36 10.05
CA TYR A 82 -31.64 -28.97 9.00
C TYR A 82 -32.32 -28.43 7.76
N LEU A 83 -33.32 -29.13 7.24
CA LEU A 83 -34.06 -28.69 6.05
C LEU A 83 -34.83 -27.39 6.29
N GLY A 84 -35.31 -27.19 7.54
CA GLY A 84 -36.12 -26.01 7.91
C GLY A 84 -35.33 -24.80 8.38
N SER A 85 -34.02 -24.90 8.58
CA SER A 85 -33.16 -23.84 9.12
C SER A 85 -32.93 -22.66 8.16
N GLY A 86 -33.30 -22.82 6.88
CA GLY A 86 -32.97 -21.85 5.83
C GLY A 86 -31.71 -22.22 5.04
N ALA A 87 -31.06 -23.33 5.42
CA ALA A 87 -29.91 -23.88 4.71
C ALA A 87 -30.17 -24.09 3.21
N ILE A 88 -31.43 -24.40 2.85
CA ILE A 88 -31.89 -24.51 1.47
C ILE A 88 -32.95 -23.41 1.21
N ARG A 89 -32.62 -22.46 0.34
CA ARG A 89 -33.55 -21.35 0.04
C ARG A 89 -34.91 -21.84 -0.46
N GLY A 90 -35.96 -21.39 0.18
CA GLY A 90 -37.33 -21.78 -0.17
C GLY A 90 -37.82 -23.06 0.49
N VAL A 91 -37.04 -23.69 1.38
CA VAL A 91 -37.49 -24.74 2.27
C VAL A 91 -37.56 -24.17 3.69
N GLY A 92 -38.76 -23.74 4.11
CA GLY A 92 -38.97 -23.28 5.48
C GLY A 92 -39.45 -24.44 6.38
N PRO A 93 -39.57 -24.21 7.71
CA PRO A 93 -39.92 -25.25 8.68
C PRO A 93 -41.16 -26.07 8.32
N SER A 94 -42.21 -25.41 7.83
CA SER A 94 -43.45 -26.10 7.42
C SER A 94 -43.29 -27.00 6.20
N LEU A 95 -42.37 -26.69 5.31
CA LEU A 95 -42.08 -27.52 4.14
C LEU A 95 -41.16 -28.68 4.52
N ALA A 96 -40.16 -28.43 5.35
CA ALA A 96 -39.25 -29.41 5.91
C ALA A 96 -40.04 -30.51 6.65
N ALA A 97 -40.97 -30.10 7.55
CA ALA A 97 -41.83 -31.05 8.25
C ALA A 97 -42.64 -31.94 7.29
N ARG A 98 -43.11 -31.40 6.16
CA ARG A 98 -43.85 -32.23 5.15
C ARG A 98 -42.94 -33.18 4.38
N ILE A 99 -41.70 -32.78 4.08
CA ILE A 99 -40.71 -33.63 3.46
C ILE A 99 -40.38 -34.80 4.37
N VAL A 100 -40.01 -34.53 5.65
CA VAL A 100 -39.63 -35.55 6.58
C VAL A 100 -40.82 -36.45 6.99
N LYS A 101 -42.01 -35.89 7.11
CA LYS A 101 -43.22 -36.71 7.36
C LYS A 101 -43.48 -37.76 6.27
N LYS A 102 -43.15 -37.42 5.01
CA LYS A 102 -43.36 -38.35 3.88
C LYS A 102 -42.22 -39.30 3.67
N PHE A 103 -40.99 -38.84 3.71
CA PHE A 103 -39.81 -39.63 3.36
C PHE A 103 -38.99 -40.10 4.57
N LYS A 104 -39.30 -39.60 5.77
CA LYS A 104 -38.64 -39.98 7.01
C LYS A 104 -37.13 -39.87 6.94
N LYS A 105 -36.41 -40.90 7.35
CA LYS A 105 -34.95 -40.96 7.31
C LYS A 105 -34.36 -40.94 5.87
N ASP A 106 -35.15 -41.29 4.87
CA ASP A 106 -34.74 -41.28 3.47
C ASP A 106 -34.77 -39.87 2.83
N SER A 107 -35.18 -38.83 3.57
CA SER A 107 -35.39 -37.49 3.03
C SER A 107 -34.16 -36.96 2.28
N PHE A 108 -32.95 -37.14 2.82
CA PHE A 108 -31.72 -36.71 2.13
C PHE A 108 -31.45 -37.56 0.90
N ARG A 109 -31.58 -38.87 0.95
CA ARG A 109 -31.43 -39.78 -0.16
C ARG A 109 -32.40 -39.42 -1.30
N ILE A 110 -33.64 -39.12 -0.98
CA ILE A 110 -34.65 -38.69 -1.97
C ILE A 110 -34.29 -37.34 -2.61
N ILE A 111 -33.77 -36.37 -1.84
CA ILE A 111 -33.30 -35.09 -2.39
C ILE A 111 -32.13 -35.32 -3.35
N GLU A 112 -31.22 -36.25 -3.04
CA GLU A 112 -29.99 -36.49 -3.76
C GLU A 112 -30.17 -37.42 -4.98
N GLU A 113 -30.90 -38.55 -4.82
CA GLU A 113 -31.02 -39.58 -5.83
C GLU A 113 -32.31 -39.53 -6.66
N GLU A 114 -33.41 -39.03 -6.07
CA GLU A 114 -34.75 -39.07 -6.66
C GLU A 114 -35.51 -37.74 -6.47
N PRO A 115 -34.88 -36.56 -6.86
CA PRO A 115 -35.44 -35.24 -6.53
C PRO A 115 -36.82 -34.97 -7.12
N GLU A 116 -37.20 -35.62 -8.21
CA GLU A 116 -38.55 -35.54 -8.80
C GLU A 116 -39.65 -36.00 -7.85
N ARG A 117 -39.35 -36.90 -6.93
CA ARG A 117 -40.31 -37.36 -5.92
C ARG A 117 -40.68 -36.32 -4.88
N LEU A 118 -39.87 -35.26 -4.75
CA LEU A 118 -40.26 -34.13 -3.92
C LEU A 118 -41.53 -33.42 -4.44
N ALA A 119 -41.78 -33.48 -5.75
CA ALA A 119 -43.01 -32.96 -6.34
C ALA A 119 -44.29 -33.69 -5.92
N GLU A 120 -44.17 -34.88 -5.31
CA GLU A 120 -45.32 -35.58 -4.67
C GLU A 120 -45.84 -34.86 -3.42
N ILE A 121 -45.08 -33.86 -2.92
CA ILE A 121 -45.44 -33.09 -1.72
C ILE A 121 -46.23 -31.84 -2.14
N LYS A 122 -47.38 -31.65 -1.55
CA LYS A 122 -48.20 -30.47 -1.82
C LYS A 122 -47.40 -29.16 -1.54
N GLY A 123 -47.17 -28.36 -2.58
CA GLY A 123 -46.41 -27.09 -2.50
C GLY A 123 -44.98 -27.17 -3.01
N ILE A 124 -44.57 -28.32 -3.55
CA ILE A 124 -43.30 -28.45 -4.31
C ILE A 124 -43.69 -28.75 -5.77
N SER A 125 -43.31 -27.86 -6.68
CA SER A 125 -43.38 -28.11 -8.12
C SER A 125 -42.10 -28.82 -8.58
N GLU A 126 -42.09 -29.46 -9.75
CA GLU A 126 -40.91 -30.06 -10.33
C GLU A 126 -39.73 -29.08 -10.44
N ARG A 127 -40.01 -27.81 -10.79
CA ARG A 127 -39.01 -26.75 -10.82
C ARG A 127 -38.41 -26.53 -9.45
N LYS A 128 -39.24 -26.43 -8.42
CA LYS A 128 -38.77 -26.24 -7.03
C LYS A 128 -38.02 -27.46 -6.51
N ALA A 129 -38.40 -28.65 -6.90
CA ALA A 129 -37.67 -29.87 -6.58
C ALA A 129 -36.24 -29.84 -7.15
N ARG A 130 -36.06 -29.39 -8.40
CA ARG A 130 -34.76 -29.22 -9.03
C ARG A 130 -33.93 -28.10 -8.37
N GLU A 131 -34.56 -27.00 -7.97
CA GLU A 131 -33.88 -25.92 -7.23
C GLU A 131 -33.37 -26.40 -5.87
N ILE A 132 -34.15 -27.22 -5.16
CA ILE A 132 -33.75 -27.83 -3.88
C ILE A 132 -32.57 -28.79 -4.10
N TYR A 133 -32.63 -29.65 -5.10
CA TYR A 133 -31.56 -30.59 -5.48
C TYR A 133 -30.25 -29.83 -5.78
N GLN A 134 -30.30 -28.81 -6.62
CA GLN A 134 -29.12 -28.03 -7.01
C GLN A 134 -28.46 -27.39 -5.79
N GLN A 135 -29.22 -26.73 -4.91
CA GLN A 135 -28.67 -26.09 -3.72
C GLN A 135 -28.08 -27.10 -2.72
N PHE A 136 -28.70 -28.25 -2.58
CA PHE A 136 -28.22 -29.31 -1.71
C PHE A 136 -26.90 -29.88 -2.24
N HIS A 137 -26.82 -30.11 -3.54
CA HIS A 137 -25.63 -30.62 -4.22
C HIS A 137 -24.48 -29.61 -4.21
N GLU A 138 -24.73 -28.36 -4.53
CA GLU A 138 -23.74 -27.27 -4.44
C GLU A 138 -23.11 -27.14 -3.05
N LYS A 139 -23.90 -27.29 -1.98
CA LYS A 139 -23.39 -27.26 -0.60
C LYS A 139 -22.52 -28.47 -0.28
N GLN A 140 -22.90 -29.64 -0.77
CA GLN A 140 -22.14 -30.87 -0.56
C GLN A 140 -20.80 -30.82 -1.28
N ASP A 141 -20.79 -30.38 -2.56
CA ASP A 141 -19.59 -30.20 -3.35
C ASP A 141 -18.63 -29.18 -2.72
N MET A 142 -19.18 -28.06 -2.26
CA MET A 142 -18.40 -27.05 -1.57
C MET A 142 -17.73 -27.60 -0.31
N ARG A 143 -18.44 -28.42 0.50
CA ARG A 143 -17.85 -29.08 1.68
C ARG A 143 -16.75 -30.06 1.31
N GLN A 144 -16.96 -30.90 0.29
CA GLN A 144 -15.95 -31.84 -0.16
C GLN A 144 -14.70 -31.08 -0.66
N ALA A 145 -14.90 -30.00 -1.40
CA ALA A 145 -13.85 -29.10 -1.85
C ALA A 145 -13.05 -28.51 -0.68
N MET A 146 -13.73 -28.03 0.36
CA MET A 146 -13.08 -27.48 1.54
C MET A 146 -12.29 -28.52 2.31
N MET A 147 -12.86 -29.73 2.51
CA MET A 147 -12.15 -30.85 3.16
C MET A 147 -10.93 -31.29 2.35
N PHE A 148 -11.02 -31.28 1.04
CA PHE A 148 -9.89 -31.57 0.15
C PHE A 148 -8.79 -30.52 0.31
N LEU A 149 -9.13 -29.23 0.22
CA LEU A 149 -8.19 -28.12 0.30
C LEU A 149 -7.53 -28.02 1.69
N ALA A 150 -8.27 -28.34 2.75
CA ALA A 150 -7.75 -28.36 4.13
C ALA A 150 -6.57 -29.35 4.30
N LYS A 151 -6.54 -30.46 3.56
CA LYS A 151 -5.42 -31.43 3.57
C LYS A 151 -4.10 -30.77 3.14
N TYR A 152 -4.17 -29.76 2.29
CA TYR A 152 -3.02 -28.98 1.83
C TYR A 152 -2.71 -27.78 2.70
N GLY A 153 -3.48 -27.56 3.80
CA GLY A 153 -3.30 -26.46 4.74
C GLY A 153 -3.83 -25.12 4.23
N ILE A 154 -4.77 -25.17 3.31
CA ILE A 154 -5.45 -23.98 2.78
C ILE A 154 -6.55 -23.58 3.77
N THR A 155 -6.56 -22.29 4.15
CA THR A 155 -7.58 -21.77 5.06
C THR A 155 -8.95 -21.78 4.40
N THR A 156 -9.97 -21.80 5.20
CA THR A 156 -11.36 -21.81 4.79
C THR A 156 -11.75 -20.67 3.84
N THR A 157 -11.44 -19.44 4.24
CA THR A 157 -11.72 -18.24 3.41
C THR A 157 -11.09 -18.37 2.03
N LEU A 158 -9.86 -18.88 1.98
CA LEU A 158 -9.16 -19.09 0.73
C LEU A 158 -9.75 -20.26 -0.06
N SER A 159 -10.16 -21.33 0.62
CA SER A 159 -10.84 -22.48 0.01
C SER A 159 -12.13 -22.09 -0.69
N LEU A 160 -12.94 -21.23 -0.07
CA LEU A 160 -14.16 -20.67 -0.67
C LEU A 160 -13.85 -19.87 -1.94
N ARG A 161 -12.81 -19.04 -1.92
CA ARG A 161 -12.39 -18.25 -3.09
C ARG A 161 -11.90 -19.15 -4.21
N ILE A 162 -11.10 -20.17 -3.91
CA ILE A 162 -10.62 -21.15 -4.89
C ILE A 162 -11.80 -21.90 -5.52
N TYR A 163 -12.73 -22.38 -4.69
CA TYR A 163 -13.91 -23.09 -5.20
C TYR A 163 -14.82 -22.20 -6.07
N LYS A 164 -15.05 -20.96 -5.66
CA LYS A 164 -15.85 -19.99 -6.45
C LYS A 164 -15.21 -19.71 -7.81
N GLN A 165 -13.87 -19.69 -7.90
CA GLN A 165 -13.16 -19.37 -9.14
C GLN A 165 -13.03 -20.57 -10.09
N TYR A 166 -12.79 -21.76 -9.58
CA TYR A 166 -12.44 -22.93 -10.39
C TYR A 166 -13.48 -24.06 -10.34
N GLY A 167 -14.41 -24.04 -9.39
CA GLY A 167 -15.33 -25.15 -9.19
C GLY A 167 -14.58 -26.47 -9.01
N GLU A 168 -15.04 -27.51 -9.70
CA GLU A 168 -14.41 -28.84 -9.67
C GLU A 168 -13.01 -28.87 -10.31
N GLU A 169 -12.66 -27.93 -11.20
CA GLU A 169 -11.33 -27.88 -11.83
C GLU A 169 -10.22 -27.70 -10.77
N MET A 170 -10.56 -27.17 -9.59
CA MET A 170 -9.61 -27.00 -8.48
C MET A 170 -8.91 -28.31 -8.08
N TYR A 171 -9.62 -29.46 -8.13
CA TYR A 171 -9.00 -30.75 -7.79
C TYR A 171 -7.78 -31.03 -8.68
N ARG A 172 -7.96 -30.83 -9.99
CA ARG A 172 -6.89 -31.01 -10.97
C ARG A 172 -5.79 -29.97 -10.80
N ILE A 173 -6.15 -28.72 -10.56
CA ILE A 173 -5.16 -27.64 -10.36
C ILE A 173 -4.27 -27.94 -9.16
N ILE A 174 -4.84 -28.34 -8.02
CA ILE A 174 -4.06 -28.66 -6.81
C ILE A 174 -3.14 -29.85 -7.02
N GLN A 175 -3.58 -30.87 -7.77
CA GLN A 175 -2.81 -32.10 -7.99
C GLN A 175 -1.75 -31.97 -9.09
N GLU A 176 -2.02 -31.20 -10.15
CA GLU A 176 -1.15 -31.13 -11.32
C GLU A 176 -0.27 -29.87 -11.31
N ASN A 177 -0.85 -28.70 -11.00
CA ASN A 177 -0.15 -27.42 -11.05
C ASN A 177 -0.71 -26.38 -10.08
N PRO A 178 -0.42 -26.47 -8.77
CA PRO A 178 -0.87 -25.50 -7.78
C PRO A 178 -0.34 -24.07 -8.00
N TYR A 179 0.73 -23.89 -8.77
CA TYR A 179 1.27 -22.57 -9.07
C TYR A 179 0.32 -21.71 -9.91
N ARG A 180 -0.63 -22.33 -10.59
CA ARG A 180 -1.71 -21.63 -11.29
C ARG A 180 -2.54 -20.76 -10.34
N LEU A 181 -2.67 -21.17 -9.07
CA LEU A 181 -3.32 -20.34 -8.04
C LEU A 181 -2.60 -19.00 -7.84
N ALA A 182 -1.26 -18.98 -7.90
CA ALA A 182 -0.48 -17.77 -7.76
C ALA A 182 -0.54 -16.87 -9.02
N ASP A 183 -0.79 -17.46 -10.19
CA ASP A 183 -0.97 -16.71 -11.44
C ASP A 183 -2.35 -16.06 -11.55
N ASP A 184 -3.40 -16.72 -11.08
CA ASP A 184 -4.79 -16.39 -11.37
C ASP A 184 -5.51 -15.72 -10.17
N MET A 185 -4.99 -15.88 -8.94
CA MET A 185 -5.67 -15.42 -7.71
C MET A 185 -4.86 -14.43 -6.90
N ASN A 186 -5.51 -13.33 -6.57
CA ASN A 186 -4.93 -12.35 -5.66
C ASN A 186 -4.84 -12.86 -4.23
N GLY A 187 -3.72 -12.57 -3.56
CA GLY A 187 -3.47 -13.00 -2.19
C GLY A 187 -2.86 -14.40 -2.07
N ILE A 188 -2.71 -15.14 -3.19
CA ILE A 188 -1.92 -16.37 -3.24
C ILE A 188 -0.59 -16.06 -3.93
N GLY A 189 0.48 -15.95 -3.14
CA GLY A 189 1.82 -15.77 -3.69
C GLY A 189 2.53 -17.11 -3.95
N PHE A 190 3.67 -17.05 -4.66
CA PHE A 190 4.52 -18.20 -4.95
C PHE A 190 4.81 -19.08 -3.72
N LYS A 191 5.12 -18.48 -2.57
CA LYS A 191 5.46 -19.24 -1.34
C LYS A 191 4.33 -20.17 -0.90
N LEU A 192 3.10 -19.67 -0.87
CA LEU A 192 1.94 -20.47 -0.48
C LEU A 192 1.66 -21.55 -1.54
N ALA A 193 1.74 -21.21 -2.83
CA ALA A 193 1.60 -22.19 -3.90
C ALA A 193 2.68 -23.28 -3.83
N ASP A 194 3.93 -22.93 -3.47
CA ASP A 194 5.05 -23.88 -3.30
C ASP A 194 4.84 -24.81 -2.09
N GLU A 195 4.26 -24.31 -1.01
CA GLU A 195 3.87 -25.14 0.15
C GLU A 195 2.77 -26.14 -0.21
N ILE A 196 1.75 -25.70 -0.96
CA ILE A 196 0.67 -26.55 -1.46
C ILE A 196 1.26 -27.62 -2.40
N ALA A 197 2.12 -27.22 -3.33
CA ALA A 197 2.78 -28.13 -4.28
C ALA A 197 3.61 -29.21 -3.59
N LYS A 198 4.36 -28.86 -2.55
CA LYS A 198 5.10 -29.82 -1.72
C LYS A 198 4.18 -30.86 -1.06
N LYS A 199 3.06 -30.41 -0.51
CA LYS A 199 2.07 -31.31 0.08
C LYS A 199 1.34 -32.16 -0.96
N ALA A 200 1.17 -31.65 -2.18
CA ALA A 200 0.63 -32.39 -3.30
C ALA A 200 1.62 -33.40 -3.92
N GLY A 201 2.88 -33.41 -3.44
CA GLY A 201 3.91 -34.32 -3.94
C GLY A 201 4.57 -33.91 -5.26
N ILE A 202 4.44 -32.64 -5.65
CA ILE A 202 5.08 -32.11 -6.86
C ILE A 202 6.58 -31.99 -6.64
N GLY A 203 7.35 -32.54 -7.59
CA GLY A 203 8.81 -32.59 -7.51
C GLY A 203 9.45 -31.20 -7.46
N SER A 204 10.55 -31.09 -6.72
CA SER A 204 11.31 -29.85 -6.55
C SER A 204 11.87 -29.27 -7.86
N HIS A 205 12.05 -30.09 -8.88
CA HIS A 205 12.56 -29.74 -10.23
C HIS A 205 11.44 -29.61 -11.27
N SER A 206 10.18 -29.55 -10.85
CA SER A 206 9.05 -29.36 -11.77
C SER A 206 9.17 -28.05 -12.56
N ASP A 207 8.94 -28.12 -13.87
CA ASP A 207 8.91 -26.94 -14.75
C ASP A 207 7.93 -25.88 -14.26
N PHE A 208 6.78 -26.29 -13.75
CA PHE A 208 5.79 -25.36 -13.18
C PHE A 208 6.36 -24.58 -12.00
N ARG A 209 7.12 -25.26 -11.12
CA ARG A 209 7.79 -24.62 -9.99
C ARG A 209 8.83 -23.61 -10.43
N ILE A 210 9.69 -23.99 -11.37
CA ILE A 210 10.76 -23.11 -11.84
C ILE A 210 10.18 -21.90 -12.58
N ARG A 211 9.18 -22.11 -13.46
CA ARG A 211 8.50 -21.03 -14.18
C ARG A 211 7.84 -20.02 -13.22
N SER A 212 7.10 -20.50 -12.25
CA SER A 212 6.48 -19.63 -11.23
C SER A 212 7.53 -18.95 -10.36
N GLY A 213 8.65 -19.63 -10.06
CA GLY A 213 9.79 -19.06 -9.36
C GLY A 213 10.46 -17.91 -10.11
N ILE A 214 10.62 -18.02 -11.43
CA ILE A 214 11.13 -16.93 -12.29
C ILE A 214 10.21 -15.71 -12.23
N ILE A 215 8.91 -15.91 -12.39
CA ILE A 215 7.91 -14.82 -12.30
C ILE A 215 7.94 -14.17 -10.90
N TYR A 216 8.01 -14.97 -9.85
CA TYR A 216 8.12 -14.48 -8.49
C TYR A 216 9.40 -13.64 -8.28
N MET A 217 10.55 -14.05 -8.81
CA MET A 217 11.78 -13.27 -8.71
C MET A 217 11.70 -11.95 -9.47
N LEU A 218 11.03 -11.92 -10.63
CA LEU A 218 10.73 -10.67 -11.34
C LEU A 218 9.82 -9.75 -10.50
N GLN A 219 8.80 -10.30 -9.84
CA GLN A 219 7.94 -9.54 -8.92
C GLN A 219 8.72 -8.99 -7.72
N GLN A 220 9.64 -9.79 -7.13
CA GLN A 220 10.53 -9.31 -6.06
C GLN A 220 11.44 -8.18 -6.54
N GLY A 221 11.93 -8.27 -7.77
CA GLY A 221 12.67 -7.19 -8.41
C GLY A 221 11.83 -5.92 -8.56
N THR A 222 10.56 -6.06 -8.96
CA THR A 222 9.62 -4.94 -9.06
C THR A 222 9.37 -4.27 -7.71
N LEU A 223 9.18 -5.03 -6.65
CA LEU A 223 9.08 -4.51 -5.28
C LEU A 223 10.36 -3.80 -4.80
N SER A 224 11.51 -4.15 -5.40
CA SER A 224 12.78 -3.46 -5.18
C SER A 224 12.99 -2.27 -6.13
N GLY A 225 11.98 -1.88 -6.91
CA GLY A 225 12.01 -0.75 -7.82
C GLY A 225 12.54 -1.04 -9.23
N HIS A 226 12.85 -2.28 -9.56
CA HIS A 226 13.31 -2.67 -10.89
C HIS A 226 12.16 -2.83 -11.90
N ILE A 227 12.39 -2.44 -13.13
CA ILE A 227 11.50 -2.70 -14.28
C ILE A 227 11.90 -4.00 -14.98
N TYR A 228 13.20 -4.27 -15.04
CA TYR A 228 13.77 -5.51 -15.56
C TYR A 228 14.87 -6.05 -14.65
N ILE A 229 15.30 -7.27 -14.88
CA ILE A 229 16.47 -7.85 -14.21
C ILE A 229 17.42 -8.39 -15.30
N PRO A 230 18.75 -8.18 -15.19
CA PRO A 230 19.72 -8.88 -16.05
C PRO A 230 19.52 -10.39 -16.01
N ALA A 231 19.52 -11.04 -17.19
CA ALA A 231 19.18 -12.45 -17.30
C ALA A 231 20.07 -13.35 -16.41
N ALA A 232 21.38 -13.14 -16.42
CA ALA A 232 22.32 -13.90 -15.58
C ALA A 232 21.98 -13.76 -14.09
N LEU A 233 21.67 -12.55 -13.62
CA LEU A 233 21.30 -12.30 -12.22
C LEU A 233 19.96 -12.94 -11.85
N LEU A 234 18.99 -12.94 -12.79
CA LEU A 234 17.69 -13.57 -12.59
C LEU A 234 17.85 -15.10 -12.47
N VAL A 235 18.63 -15.69 -13.34
CA VAL A 235 18.91 -17.14 -13.36
C VAL A 235 19.59 -17.55 -12.05
N GLU A 236 20.70 -16.90 -11.68
CA GLU A 236 21.44 -17.15 -10.44
C GLU A 236 20.51 -17.08 -9.21
N LYS A 237 19.81 -15.97 -9.03
CA LYS A 237 18.93 -15.79 -7.86
C LYS A 237 17.77 -16.76 -7.81
N THR A 238 17.19 -17.10 -8.98
CA THR A 238 16.10 -18.08 -9.04
C THR A 238 16.60 -19.47 -8.72
N ALA A 239 17.76 -19.88 -9.28
CA ALA A 239 18.39 -21.16 -8.99
C ALA A 239 18.73 -21.30 -7.48
N GLN A 240 19.33 -20.28 -6.87
CA GLN A 240 19.61 -20.25 -5.44
C GLN A 240 18.32 -20.36 -4.59
N MET A 241 17.27 -19.61 -4.92
CA MET A 241 16.00 -19.62 -4.18
C MET A 241 15.32 -20.98 -4.25
N LEU A 242 15.31 -21.62 -5.42
CA LEU A 242 14.62 -22.89 -5.65
C LEU A 242 15.46 -24.12 -5.29
N GLY A 243 16.79 -23.97 -5.18
CA GLY A 243 17.74 -25.07 -4.99
C GLY A 243 17.83 -25.97 -6.23
N VAL A 244 17.87 -25.38 -7.43
CA VAL A 244 18.00 -26.08 -8.72
C VAL A 244 19.22 -25.56 -9.49
N GLU A 245 19.63 -26.28 -10.54
CA GLU A 245 20.73 -25.85 -11.39
C GLU A 245 20.33 -24.65 -12.29
N GLU A 246 21.29 -23.79 -12.60
CA GLU A 246 21.06 -22.58 -13.41
C GLU A 246 20.60 -22.92 -14.83
N GLU A 247 21.10 -24.01 -15.42
CA GLU A 247 20.71 -24.47 -16.75
C GLU A 247 19.23 -24.80 -16.84
N ALA A 248 18.62 -25.36 -15.79
CA ALA A 248 17.20 -25.65 -15.73
C ALA A 248 16.36 -24.37 -15.76
N VAL A 249 16.84 -23.33 -15.09
CA VAL A 249 16.18 -22.00 -15.07
C VAL A 249 16.31 -21.33 -16.43
N ASP A 250 17.51 -21.33 -17.05
CA ASP A 250 17.76 -20.67 -18.34
C ASP A 250 16.93 -21.29 -19.47
N HIS A 251 16.82 -22.61 -19.50
CA HIS A 251 15.97 -23.31 -20.48
C HIS A 251 14.51 -22.86 -20.43
N LEU A 252 13.97 -22.59 -19.23
CA LEU A 252 12.57 -22.21 -19.05
C LEU A 252 12.30 -20.73 -19.32
N LEU A 253 13.32 -19.87 -19.38
CA LEU A 253 13.16 -18.48 -19.84
C LEU A 253 12.63 -18.43 -21.29
N GLN A 254 13.14 -19.26 -22.18
CA GLN A 254 12.67 -19.33 -23.57
C GLN A 254 11.20 -19.75 -23.64
N SER A 255 10.80 -20.75 -22.85
CA SER A 255 9.41 -21.20 -22.76
C SER A 255 8.48 -20.08 -22.25
N LEU A 256 8.85 -19.35 -21.19
CA LEU A 256 8.09 -18.21 -20.68
C LEU A 256 7.98 -17.06 -21.69
N GLN A 257 9.00 -16.85 -22.52
CA GLN A 257 8.97 -15.86 -23.59
C GLN A 257 7.99 -16.26 -24.71
N MET A 258 7.97 -17.56 -25.12
CA MET A 258 7.00 -18.07 -26.07
C MET A 258 5.57 -17.91 -25.58
N ASP A 259 5.33 -18.12 -24.28
CA ASP A 259 4.03 -17.92 -23.63
C ASP A 259 3.70 -16.45 -23.37
N ARG A 260 4.55 -15.51 -23.79
CA ARG A 260 4.38 -14.06 -23.63
C ARG A 260 4.21 -13.62 -22.17
N LYS A 261 4.71 -14.40 -21.21
CA LYS A 261 4.73 -14.04 -19.79
C LYS A 261 5.89 -13.10 -19.46
N ILE A 262 7.00 -13.21 -20.18
CA ILE A 262 8.18 -12.35 -20.07
C ILE A 262 8.60 -11.81 -21.45
N VAL A 263 9.44 -10.77 -21.42
CA VAL A 263 10.09 -10.21 -22.61
C VAL A 263 11.60 -10.17 -22.36
N VAL A 264 12.37 -10.78 -23.26
CA VAL A 264 13.83 -10.73 -23.22
C VAL A 264 14.33 -9.74 -24.27
N LYS A 265 15.20 -8.82 -23.87
CA LYS A 265 15.81 -7.79 -24.74
C LYS A 265 17.31 -7.71 -24.45
N LYS A 266 18.05 -7.07 -25.36
CA LYS A 266 19.44 -6.66 -25.11
C LYS A 266 19.50 -5.17 -24.85
N ILE A 267 20.19 -4.78 -23.79
CA ILE A 267 20.53 -3.41 -23.43
C ILE A 267 22.04 -3.38 -23.20
N ASP A 268 22.77 -2.56 -23.93
CA ASP A 268 24.24 -2.45 -23.85
C ASP A 268 24.92 -3.84 -23.88
N ASP A 269 24.52 -4.68 -24.84
CA ASP A 269 24.97 -6.07 -25.04
C ASP A 269 24.62 -7.07 -23.88
N VAL A 270 23.94 -6.60 -22.84
CA VAL A 270 23.46 -7.46 -21.74
C VAL A 270 22.04 -7.93 -22.01
N SER A 271 21.80 -9.24 -21.92
CA SER A 271 20.42 -9.78 -21.95
C SER A 271 19.69 -9.41 -20.67
N VAL A 272 18.50 -8.85 -20.81
CA VAL A 272 17.64 -8.42 -19.70
C VAL A 272 16.23 -8.99 -19.83
N VAL A 273 15.59 -9.27 -18.70
CA VAL A 273 14.28 -9.93 -18.64
C VAL A 273 13.29 -9.02 -17.93
N TYR A 274 12.17 -8.76 -18.59
CA TYR A 274 11.03 -8.03 -18.08
C TYR A 274 9.85 -8.96 -17.81
N GLY A 275 9.02 -8.65 -16.82
CA GLY A 275 7.64 -9.12 -16.86
C GLY A 275 6.90 -8.44 -18.02
N ALA A 276 6.10 -9.19 -18.77
CA ALA A 276 5.47 -8.68 -20.00
C ALA A 276 4.58 -7.44 -19.77
N SER A 277 3.92 -7.35 -18.62
CA SER A 277 3.09 -6.21 -18.24
C SER A 277 3.91 -4.94 -18.06
N LEU A 278 5.04 -5.02 -17.34
CA LEU A 278 5.93 -3.88 -17.11
C LEU A 278 6.62 -3.40 -18.37
N TYR A 279 7.02 -4.33 -19.24
CA TYR A 279 7.57 -3.98 -20.54
C TYR A 279 6.60 -3.14 -21.39
N ARG A 280 5.33 -3.57 -21.45
CA ARG A 280 4.28 -2.83 -22.19
C ARG A 280 4.00 -1.48 -21.54
N LEU A 281 3.93 -1.46 -20.21
CA LEU A 281 3.66 -0.25 -19.45
C LEU A 281 4.73 0.82 -19.68
N GLU A 282 6.01 0.43 -19.65
CA GLU A 282 7.12 1.37 -19.89
C GLU A 282 7.13 1.88 -21.36
N LEU A 283 6.86 0.99 -22.31
CA LEU A 283 6.74 1.34 -23.72
C LEU A 283 5.57 2.31 -23.99
N GLU A 284 4.41 2.04 -23.40
CA GLU A 284 3.22 2.89 -23.49
C GLU A 284 3.49 4.27 -22.85
N THR A 285 4.13 4.29 -21.68
CA THR A 285 4.51 5.54 -21.00
C THR A 285 5.43 6.40 -21.86
N ALA A 286 6.42 5.78 -22.52
CA ALA A 286 7.30 6.50 -23.43
C ALA A 286 6.54 7.09 -24.64
N GLY A 287 5.61 6.32 -25.22
CA GLY A 287 4.77 6.79 -26.33
C GLY A 287 3.86 7.94 -25.96
N LEU A 288 3.21 7.86 -24.78
CA LEU A 288 2.34 8.92 -24.26
C LEU A 288 3.13 10.21 -23.99
N LEU A 289 4.31 10.12 -23.38
CA LEU A 289 5.19 11.27 -23.15
C LEU A 289 5.62 11.92 -24.48
N LYS A 290 6.01 11.12 -25.46
CA LYS A 290 6.38 11.62 -26.77
C LYS A 290 5.23 12.41 -27.43
N ASN A 291 4.01 11.92 -27.35
CA ASN A 291 2.84 12.57 -27.93
C ASN A 291 2.51 13.92 -27.28
N LEU A 292 2.90 14.12 -26.01
CA LEU A 292 2.77 15.41 -25.31
C LEU A 292 3.93 16.37 -25.61
N GLY A 293 5.07 15.88 -26.13
CA GLY A 293 6.26 16.68 -26.45
C GLY A 293 6.06 17.52 -27.69
N VAL A 294 5.12 18.46 -27.67
CA VAL A 294 4.80 19.38 -28.75
C VAL A 294 5.41 20.73 -28.45
N ASP A 295 6.01 21.37 -29.46
CA ASP A 295 6.54 22.73 -29.34
C ASP A 295 5.45 23.75 -29.70
N TYR A 296 5.34 24.81 -28.89
CA TYR A 296 4.44 25.93 -29.13
C TYR A 296 5.23 27.16 -29.59
N SER A 297 4.66 27.89 -30.55
CA SER A 297 5.23 29.14 -30.97
C SER A 297 5.00 30.22 -29.92
N VAL A 298 6.08 30.83 -29.41
CA VAL A 298 6.05 31.83 -28.34
C VAL A 298 6.76 33.10 -28.78
N ASP A 299 6.17 34.27 -28.55
CA ASP A 299 6.86 35.55 -28.65
C ASP A 299 7.64 35.83 -27.34
N GLU A 300 8.93 35.54 -27.35
CA GLU A 300 9.81 35.71 -26.17
C GLU A 300 9.78 37.16 -25.65
N LYS A 301 9.59 38.16 -26.52
CA LYS A 301 9.52 39.57 -26.10
C LYS A 301 8.25 39.85 -25.29
N GLU A 302 7.16 39.20 -25.67
CA GLU A 302 5.88 39.35 -24.95
C GLU A 302 5.94 38.63 -23.63
N VAL A 303 6.43 37.41 -23.59
CA VAL A 303 6.67 36.67 -22.32
C VAL A 303 7.56 37.51 -21.39
N GLY A 304 8.64 38.10 -21.89
CA GLY A 304 9.54 38.95 -21.10
C GLY A 304 8.81 40.13 -20.47
N LYS A 305 7.96 40.83 -21.24
CA LYS A 305 7.16 41.96 -20.72
C LYS A 305 6.17 41.52 -19.63
N VAL A 306 5.57 40.35 -19.81
CA VAL A 306 4.64 39.77 -18.79
C VAL A 306 5.41 39.42 -17.53
N LEU A 307 6.59 38.78 -17.66
CA LEU A 307 7.45 38.47 -16.54
C LEU A 307 7.87 39.72 -15.74
N ASP A 308 8.32 40.78 -16.43
CA ASP A 308 8.69 42.04 -15.78
C ASP A 308 7.52 42.68 -15.01
N ARG A 309 6.28 42.47 -15.47
CA ARG A 309 5.08 42.92 -14.75
C ARG A 309 4.82 42.05 -13.52
N ILE A 310 5.00 40.74 -13.65
CA ILE A 310 4.83 39.78 -12.55
C ILE A 310 5.85 40.09 -11.46
N GLU A 311 7.14 40.27 -11.80
CA GLU A 311 8.20 40.59 -10.86
C GLU A 311 7.91 41.88 -10.10
N LYS A 312 7.49 42.94 -10.80
CA LYS A 312 7.11 44.24 -10.18
C LYS A 312 5.90 44.11 -9.26
N ARG A 313 4.90 43.35 -9.66
CA ARG A 313 3.65 43.19 -8.89
C ARG A 313 3.86 42.37 -7.61
N GLU A 314 4.63 41.31 -7.72
CA GLU A 314 4.86 40.36 -6.61
C GLU A 314 6.09 40.78 -5.77
N GLY A 315 6.89 41.76 -6.19
CA GLY A 315 8.09 42.19 -5.49
C GLY A 315 9.18 41.12 -5.46
N ILE A 316 9.25 40.29 -6.50
CA ILE A 316 10.23 39.21 -6.66
C ILE A 316 11.25 39.55 -7.75
N ASP A 317 12.43 38.98 -7.65
CA ASP A 317 13.49 39.06 -8.66
C ASP A 317 13.86 37.64 -9.06
N LEU A 318 13.47 37.25 -10.28
CA LEU A 318 13.73 35.94 -10.85
C LEU A 318 15.13 35.87 -11.45
N ASP A 319 15.86 34.80 -11.17
CA ASP A 319 17.13 34.58 -11.85
C ASP A 319 16.93 34.03 -13.27
N ASP A 320 18.05 33.95 -14.01
CA ASP A 320 18.03 33.54 -15.42
C ASP A 320 17.40 32.16 -15.62
N HIS A 321 17.67 31.19 -14.75
CA HIS A 321 17.08 29.85 -14.84
C HIS A 321 15.60 29.82 -14.45
N GLN A 322 15.18 30.67 -13.50
CA GLN A 322 13.78 30.80 -13.17
C GLN A 322 12.98 31.45 -14.29
N ARG A 323 13.56 32.47 -14.93
CA ARG A 323 12.98 33.10 -16.14
C ARG A 323 12.94 32.08 -17.30
N GLU A 324 14.03 31.32 -17.54
CA GLU A 324 14.08 30.24 -18.51
C GLU A 324 12.96 29.21 -18.28
N ALA A 325 12.64 28.87 -17.04
CA ALA A 325 11.56 27.94 -16.73
C ALA A 325 10.19 28.48 -17.18
N VAL A 326 9.92 29.79 -17.05
CA VAL A 326 8.67 30.37 -17.51
C VAL A 326 8.62 30.41 -19.06
N TYR A 327 9.72 30.80 -19.75
CA TYR A 327 9.79 30.71 -21.20
C TYR A 327 9.57 29.28 -21.69
N SER A 328 10.18 28.31 -21.03
CA SER A 328 10.04 26.89 -21.36
C SER A 328 8.63 26.37 -21.10
N ALA A 329 7.96 26.83 -20.06
CA ALA A 329 6.57 26.46 -19.77
C ALA A 329 5.58 27.01 -20.81
N ALA A 330 5.90 28.16 -21.39
CA ALA A 330 5.15 28.74 -22.50
C ALA A 330 5.35 27.95 -23.82
N GLY A 331 6.60 27.53 -24.10
CA GLY A 331 7.00 26.98 -25.39
C GLY A 331 6.98 25.47 -25.55
N ASN A 332 6.87 24.70 -24.47
CA ASN A 332 7.00 23.25 -24.54
C ASN A 332 5.76 22.52 -23.98
N GLY A 333 5.39 21.43 -24.61
CA GLY A 333 4.32 20.55 -24.13
C GLY A 333 4.72 19.73 -22.92
N VAL A 334 6.00 19.39 -22.77
CA VAL A 334 6.55 18.73 -21.57
C VAL A 334 7.76 19.51 -21.08
N LEU A 335 7.72 19.92 -19.83
CA LEU A 335 8.81 20.62 -19.15
C LEU A 335 9.18 19.93 -17.86
N VAL A 336 10.47 19.72 -17.61
CA VAL A 336 10.98 19.24 -16.33
C VAL A 336 11.74 20.36 -15.62
N ILE A 337 11.38 20.63 -14.36
CA ILE A 337 12.08 21.57 -13.49
C ILE A 337 12.68 20.79 -12.31
N THR A 338 14.00 20.82 -12.17
CA THR A 338 14.68 20.12 -11.08
C THR A 338 15.60 21.04 -10.32
N GLY A 339 15.65 20.85 -8.98
CA GLY A 339 16.54 21.64 -8.13
C GLY A 339 16.48 21.18 -6.68
N GLY A 340 17.55 21.43 -5.92
CA GLY A 340 17.66 21.11 -4.50
C GLY A 340 16.87 22.08 -3.60
N PRO A 341 17.03 21.97 -2.26
CA PRO A 341 16.43 22.89 -1.32
C PRO A 341 17.01 24.30 -1.47
N GLY A 342 16.17 25.33 -1.31
CA GLY A 342 16.60 26.73 -1.39
C GLY A 342 16.89 27.26 -2.79
N THR A 343 16.61 26.50 -3.85
CA THR A 343 16.82 26.94 -5.25
C THR A 343 15.62 27.68 -5.85
N GLY A 344 14.56 27.90 -5.06
CA GLY A 344 13.40 28.68 -5.50
C GLY A 344 12.41 27.94 -6.37
N LYS A 345 12.31 26.61 -6.29
CA LYS A 345 11.28 25.83 -7.03
C LYS A 345 9.87 26.40 -6.88
N THR A 346 9.46 26.67 -5.65
CA THR A 346 8.12 27.21 -5.34
C THR A 346 7.91 28.59 -5.97
N THR A 347 8.92 29.46 -5.91
CA THR A 347 8.87 30.79 -6.57
C THR A 347 8.73 30.63 -8.08
N THR A 348 9.45 29.70 -8.68
CA THR A 348 9.38 29.39 -10.11
C THR A 348 7.99 28.88 -10.51
N ILE A 349 7.41 27.93 -9.73
CA ILE A 349 6.05 27.44 -9.95
C ILE A 349 5.05 28.59 -9.89
N ASN A 350 5.15 29.47 -8.89
CA ASN A 350 4.26 30.64 -8.77
C ASN A 350 4.39 31.60 -9.95
N ALA A 351 5.59 31.86 -10.43
CA ALA A 351 5.80 32.69 -11.61
C ALA A 351 5.18 32.07 -12.87
N ILE A 352 5.34 30.76 -13.06
CA ILE A 352 4.71 30.00 -14.15
C ILE A 352 3.18 30.07 -14.03
N ILE A 353 2.61 29.82 -12.86
CA ILE A 353 1.15 29.90 -12.64
C ILE A 353 0.62 31.27 -13.02
N LYS A 354 1.27 32.35 -12.59
CA LYS A 354 0.84 33.72 -12.90
C LYS A 354 0.97 34.07 -14.38
N TYR A 355 1.98 33.54 -15.06
CA TYR A 355 2.10 33.65 -16.48
C TYR A 355 0.96 32.92 -17.22
N LEU A 356 0.67 31.68 -16.84
CA LEU A 356 -0.40 30.89 -17.44
C LEU A 356 -1.79 31.49 -17.18
N GLU A 357 -1.99 32.10 -16.02
CA GLU A 357 -3.19 32.90 -15.71
C GLU A 357 -3.36 34.11 -16.63
N TYR A 358 -2.25 34.79 -16.92
CA TYR A 358 -2.27 35.92 -17.86
C TYR A 358 -2.65 35.48 -19.27
N GLU A 359 -2.23 34.28 -19.68
CA GLU A 359 -2.63 33.65 -20.95
C GLU A 359 -4.07 33.13 -20.93
N GLY A 360 -4.75 33.11 -19.79
CA GLY A 360 -6.11 32.62 -19.65
C GLY A 360 -6.24 31.10 -19.69
N LEU A 361 -5.15 30.36 -19.37
CA LEU A 361 -5.13 28.92 -19.41
C LEU A 361 -5.64 28.31 -18.10
N GLU A 362 -6.48 27.28 -18.23
CA GLU A 362 -6.92 26.48 -17.09
C GLU A 362 -5.85 25.49 -16.66
N MET A 363 -5.61 25.39 -15.34
CA MET A 363 -4.55 24.53 -14.81
C MET A 363 -5.02 23.67 -13.65
N ARG A 364 -4.46 22.46 -13.57
CA ARG A 364 -4.60 21.53 -12.46
C ARG A 364 -3.25 21.33 -11.79
N LEU A 365 -3.25 21.45 -10.46
CA LEU A 365 -2.06 21.27 -9.64
C LEU A 365 -2.19 19.97 -8.84
N ALA A 366 -1.16 19.13 -8.84
CA ALA A 366 -1.18 17.90 -8.07
C ALA A 366 0.21 17.50 -7.54
N ALA A 367 0.20 16.60 -6.56
CA ALA A 367 1.38 15.98 -6.00
C ALA A 367 1.09 14.51 -5.63
N PRO A 368 2.11 13.67 -5.46
CA PRO A 368 1.90 12.24 -5.15
C PRO A 368 1.30 11.98 -3.76
N THR A 369 1.47 12.89 -2.80
CA THR A 369 0.98 12.73 -1.41
C THR A 369 0.10 13.90 -0.99
N GLY A 370 -0.83 13.65 -0.04
CA GLY A 370 -1.71 14.68 0.52
C GLY A 370 -0.94 15.85 1.13
N ARG A 371 0.15 15.57 1.85
CA ARG A 371 1.00 16.62 2.45
C ARG A 371 1.72 17.48 1.42
N ALA A 372 2.23 16.88 0.36
CA ALA A 372 2.86 17.63 -0.73
C ALA A 372 1.82 18.48 -1.46
N ALA A 373 0.62 17.96 -1.73
CA ALA A 373 -0.48 18.69 -2.35
C ALA A 373 -0.91 19.88 -1.47
N LYS A 374 -1.08 19.67 -0.17
CA LYS A 374 -1.40 20.75 0.77
C LYS A 374 -0.33 21.85 0.77
N ARG A 375 0.95 21.47 0.86
CA ARG A 375 2.07 22.42 0.79
C ARG A 375 2.06 23.23 -0.52
N MET A 376 1.75 22.56 -1.62
CA MET A 376 1.62 23.21 -2.92
C MET A 376 0.45 24.21 -2.90
N SER A 377 -0.70 23.87 -2.31
CA SER A 377 -1.84 24.78 -2.17
C SER A 377 -1.49 26.01 -1.31
N GLU A 378 -0.87 25.80 -0.14
CA GLU A 378 -0.43 26.88 0.75
C GLU A 378 0.58 27.83 0.06
N ALA A 379 1.51 27.27 -0.69
CA ALA A 379 2.57 28.01 -1.35
C ALA A 379 2.11 28.77 -2.61
N THR A 380 1.11 28.26 -3.32
CA THR A 380 0.61 28.86 -4.58
C THR A 380 -0.67 29.66 -4.39
N GLY A 381 -1.36 29.48 -3.28
CA GLY A 381 -2.70 30.04 -3.04
C GLY A 381 -3.79 29.43 -3.93
N ARG A 382 -3.51 28.30 -4.61
CA ARG A 382 -4.45 27.56 -5.46
C ARG A 382 -4.68 26.16 -4.94
N GLU A 383 -5.84 25.62 -5.20
CA GLU A 383 -6.15 24.24 -4.83
C GLU A 383 -5.23 23.27 -5.60
N ALA A 384 -4.49 22.47 -4.85
CA ALA A 384 -3.74 21.31 -5.34
C ALA A 384 -4.25 20.05 -4.65
N GLN A 385 -4.24 18.94 -5.37
CA GLN A 385 -4.75 17.67 -4.87
C GLN A 385 -3.75 16.54 -5.08
N THR A 386 -4.02 15.35 -4.53
CA THR A 386 -3.19 14.20 -4.87
C THR A 386 -3.44 13.77 -6.32
N ILE A 387 -2.41 13.22 -6.99
CA ILE A 387 -2.57 12.66 -8.34
C ILE A 387 -3.72 11.63 -8.36
N HIS A 388 -3.82 10.78 -7.35
CA HIS A 388 -4.90 9.79 -7.24
C HIS A 388 -6.29 10.44 -7.18
N ARG A 389 -6.45 11.54 -6.43
CA ARG A 389 -7.72 12.28 -6.35
C ARG A 389 -8.03 12.99 -7.66
N MET A 390 -7.02 13.55 -8.32
CA MET A 390 -7.18 14.21 -9.62
C MET A 390 -7.62 13.22 -10.69
N LEU A 391 -7.17 11.97 -10.61
CA LEU A 391 -7.55 10.90 -11.53
C LEU A 391 -8.88 10.22 -11.16
N GLU A 392 -9.54 10.63 -10.07
CA GLU A 392 -10.84 10.10 -9.63
C GLU A 392 -10.81 8.58 -9.52
N LEU A 393 -10.18 8.09 -8.43
CA LEU A 393 -10.05 6.66 -8.20
C LEU A 393 -11.43 6.04 -7.94
N SER A 394 -11.88 5.13 -8.80
CA SER A 394 -13.09 4.35 -8.62
C SER A 394 -12.77 2.94 -8.13
N GLY A 395 -13.45 2.49 -7.06
CA GLY A 395 -13.35 1.13 -6.51
C GLY A 395 -14.18 0.99 -5.25
N GLY A 396 -15.18 0.11 -5.27
CA GLY A 396 -15.92 -0.34 -4.09
C GLY A 396 -15.14 -1.42 -3.32
N PRO A 397 -15.53 -1.72 -2.05
CA PRO A 397 -14.87 -2.73 -1.23
C PRO A 397 -14.89 -4.15 -1.79
N ASP A 398 -15.78 -4.41 -2.74
CA ASP A 398 -16.00 -5.73 -3.35
C ASP A 398 -15.31 -5.94 -4.70
N ASP A 399 -14.55 -4.95 -5.20
CA ASP A 399 -13.88 -5.09 -6.49
C ASP A 399 -12.52 -5.78 -6.30
N ASP A 400 -12.54 -7.11 -6.31
CA ASP A 400 -11.38 -8.03 -6.28
C ASP A 400 -10.45 -7.86 -7.52
N ARG A 401 -10.77 -6.89 -8.39
CA ARG A 401 -9.97 -6.57 -9.58
C ARG A 401 -8.84 -5.63 -9.21
N LEU A 402 -7.66 -6.18 -9.13
CA LEU A 402 -6.37 -5.51 -8.83
C LEU A 402 -5.92 -4.44 -9.84
N ARG A 403 -6.81 -3.84 -10.59
CA ARG A 403 -6.52 -2.65 -11.36
C ARG A 403 -7.23 -1.49 -10.68
N THR A 404 -6.45 -0.67 -9.99
CA THR A 404 -6.84 0.69 -9.65
C THR A 404 -7.45 1.30 -10.90
N GLN A 405 -8.76 1.34 -11.00
CA GLN A 405 -9.43 1.95 -12.14
C GLN A 405 -9.59 3.42 -11.81
N PHE A 406 -8.92 4.25 -12.58
CA PHE A 406 -9.13 5.68 -12.55
C PHE A 406 -10.25 6.03 -13.53
N GLU A 407 -11.18 6.86 -13.10
CA GLU A 407 -12.27 7.35 -13.98
C GLU A 407 -11.72 8.29 -15.04
N ARG A 408 -10.66 9.06 -14.70
CA ARG A 408 -9.91 9.86 -15.64
C ARG A 408 -8.87 9.00 -16.35
N ASN A 409 -9.05 8.85 -17.66
CA ASN A 409 -8.24 8.01 -18.55
C ASN A 409 -8.35 8.51 -19.99
N GLN A 410 -7.92 7.74 -20.99
CA GLN A 410 -7.95 8.13 -22.40
C GLN A 410 -9.37 8.37 -22.96
N ASP A 411 -10.36 7.68 -22.42
CA ASP A 411 -11.76 7.84 -22.83
C ASP A 411 -12.48 8.99 -22.09
N ASN A 412 -11.93 9.39 -20.93
CA ASN A 412 -12.44 10.49 -20.10
C ASN A 412 -11.26 11.32 -19.56
N PRO A 413 -10.58 12.13 -20.42
CA PRO A 413 -9.41 12.88 -20.02
C PRO A 413 -9.74 14.04 -19.08
N LEU A 414 -8.69 14.58 -18.45
CA LEU A 414 -8.79 15.81 -17.67
C LEU A 414 -9.12 16.99 -18.58
N GLU A 415 -10.11 17.76 -18.20
CA GLU A 415 -10.46 19.02 -18.87
C GLU A 415 -9.59 20.14 -18.30
N THR A 416 -8.45 20.39 -18.92
CA THR A 416 -7.49 21.41 -18.50
C THR A 416 -6.44 21.67 -19.60
N ASP A 417 -5.88 22.88 -19.64
CA ASP A 417 -4.82 23.25 -20.59
C ASP A 417 -3.43 22.88 -20.07
N VAL A 418 -3.27 22.86 -18.74
CA VAL A 418 -1.97 22.63 -18.10
C VAL A 418 -2.12 21.75 -16.87
N VAL A 419 -1.21 20.79 -16.72
CA VAL A 419 -1.06 19.96 -15.51
C VAL A 419 0.33 20.22 -14.92
N ILE A 420 0.37 20.60 -13.65
CA ILE A 420 1.61 20.83 -12.90
C ILE A 420 1.72 19.80 -11.79
N ILE A 421 2.77 19.01 -11.81
CA ILE A 421 3.02 17.97 -10.81
C ILE A 421 4.28 18.31 -10.00
N ASP A 422 4.15 18.45 -8.70
CA ASP A 422 5.30 18.62 -7.78
C ASP A 422 5.69 17.29 -7.13
N GLU A 423 6.88 17.24 -6.54
CA GLU A 423 7.48 16.05 -5.89
C GLU A 423 7.56 14.81 -6.82
N MET A 424 7.92 15.04 -8.07
CA MET A 424 7.99 13.99 -9.11
C MET A 424 8.96 12.85 -8.80
N SER A 425 9.91 13.03 -7.89
CA SER A 425 10.81 11.97 -7.43
C SER A 425 10.06 10.77 -6.80
N MET A 426 8.83 11.01 -6.30
CA MET A 426 7.99 9.99 -5.66
C MET A 426 7.06 9.26 -6.64
N VAL A 427 6.96 9.70 -7.89
CA VAL A 427 6.06 9.12 -8.90
C VAL A 427 6.71 7.90 -9.55
N ASP A 428 6.08 6.74 -9.43
CA ASP A 428 6.51 5.50 -10.08
C ASP A 428 5.93 5.36 -11.51
N ILE A 429 6.33 4.30 -12.19
CA ILE A 429 5.91 4.08 -13.59
C ILE A 429 4.40 3.80 -13.71
N TYR A 430 3.75 3.18 -12.71
CA TYR A 430 2.32 2.92 -12.73
C TYR A 430 1.52 4.21 -12.64
N LEU A 431 1.87 5.05 -11.66
CA LEU A 431 1.18 6.32 -11.45
C LEU A 431 1.45 7.29 -12.61
N MET A 432 2.67 7.30 -13.15
CA MET A 432 3.00 8.11 -14.34
C MET A 432 2.20 7.68 -15.56
N ASN A 433 2.08 6.37 -15.81
CA ASN A 433 1.29 5.87 -16.94
C ASN A 433 -0.21 6.24 -16.78
N ALA A 434 -0.76 6.08 -15.59
CA ALA A 434 -2.14 6.46 -15.30
C ALA A 434 -2.38 7.96 -15.51
N LEU A 435 -1.47 8.80 -15.03
CA LEU A 435 -1.51 10.25 -15.23
C LEU A 435 -1.50 10.61 -16.71
N LEU A 436 -0.57 10.05 -17.46
CA LEU A 436 -0.43 10.35 -18.90
C LEU A 436 -1.65 9.90 -19.72
N LYS A 437 -2.31 8.82 -19.35
CA LYS A 437 -3.57 8.39 -19.97
C LYS A 437 -4.71 9.36 -19.78
N ALA A 438 -4.69 10.11 -18.69
CA ALA A 438 -5.72 11.09 -18.39
C ALA A 438 -5.43 12.48 -18.99
N ILE A 439 -4.26 12.69 -19.59
CA ILE A 439 -3.86 13.96 -20.20
C ILE A 439 -4.10 13.92 -21.72
N ALA A 440 -4.89 14.83 -22.24
CA ALA A 440 -5.15 14.95 -23.68
C ALA A 440 -3.94 15.53 -24.41
N VAL A 441 -3.77 15.13 -25.66
CA VAL A 441 -2.74 15.75 -26.54
C VAL A 441 -3.08 17.24 -26.73
N GLY A 442 -2.08 18.10 -26.53
CA GLY A 442 -2.25 19.56 -26.52
C GLY A 442 -2.29 20.17 -25.12
N THR A 443 -2.47 19.38 -24.07
CA THR A 443 -2.29 19.82 -22.68
C THR A 443 -0.80 19.88 -22.34
N ARG A 444 -0.35 20.95 -21.70
CA ARG A 444 1.03 21.09 -21.22
C ARG A 444 1.21 20.33 -19.91
N LEU A 445 2.35 19.63 -19.79
CA LEU A 445 2.72 18.88 -18.61
C LEU A 445 4.02 19.43 -18.00
N ILE A 446 3.94 19.99 -16.80
CA ILE A 446 5.07 20.54 -16.07
C ILE A 446 5.39 19.64 -14.88
N LEU A 447 6.57 19.04 -14.88
CA LEU A 447 7.05 18.07 -13.91
C LEU A 447 8.11 18.75 -13.03
N VAL A 448 7.82 18.88 -11.73
CA VAL A 448 8.72 19.55 -10.78
C VAL A 448 9.19 18.53 -9.73
N GLY A 449 10.49 18.54 -9.41
CA GLY A 449 11.02 17.64 -8.40
C GLY A 449 12.50 17.83 -8.13
N ASP A 450 13.02 17.05 -7.19
CA ASP A 450 14.43 17.00 -6.87
C ASP A 450 14.97 15.59 -7.21
N VAL A 451 15.75 15.51 -8.30
CA VAL A 451 16.31 14.26 -8.81
C VAL A 451 17.30 13.58 -7.83
N ASN A 452 17.83 14.34 -6.86
CA ASN A 452 18.80 13.86 -5.87
C ASN A 452 18.15 13.29 -4.61
N GLN A 453 16.84 13.47 -4.43
CA GLN A 453 16.08 12.81 -3.36
C GLN A 453 15.91 11.32 -3.66
N LEU A 454 15.39 10.59 -2.67
CA LEU A 454 15.07 9.17 -2.84
C LEU A 454 14.05 8.99 -3.97
N PRO A 455 14.22 7.96 -4.81
CA PRO A 455 13.26 7.62 -5.84
C PRO A 455 11.95 7.10 -5.23
N SER A 456 10.92 6.93 -6.07
CA SER A 456 9.62 6.35 -5.70
C SER A 456 9.75 5.00 -4.98
N VAL A 457 8.79 4.64 -4.14
CA VAL A 457 8.75 3.30 -3.53
C VAL A 457 8.46 2.23 -4.59
N GLY A 458 7.57 2.52 -5.54
CA GLY A 458 7.25 1.65 -6.65
C GLY A 458 8.33 1.56 -7.74
N PRO A 459 8.09 0.75 -8.78
CA PRO A 459 9.10 0.47 -9.81
C PRO A 459 9.34 1.67 -10.75
N GLY A 460 10.56 1.71 -11.27
CA GLY A 460 11.01 2.77 -12.17
C GLY A 460 11.77 3.90 -11.49
N ASN A 461 12.30 4.78 -12.29
CA ASN A 461 12.97 6.02 -11.86
C ASN A 461 12.59 7.16 -12.82
N VAL A 462 11.27 7.39 -12.89
CA VAL A 462 10.61 8.16 -13.95
C VAL A 462 11.24 9.54 -14.15
N LEU A 463 11.36 10.35 -13.09
CA LEU A 463 11.93 11.68 -13.19
C LEU A 463 13.37 11.65 -13.75
N LYS A 464 14.20 10.76 -13.22
CA LYS A 464 15.59 10.62 -13.66
C LYS A 464 15.67 10.13 -15.09
N ASP A 465 14.87 9.12 -15.47
CA ASP A 465 14.85 8.56 -16.82
C ASP A 465 14.41 9.60 -17.86
N ILE A 466 13.42 10.45 -17.55
CA ILE A 466 13.00 11.56 -18.42
C ILE A 466 14.14 12.55 -18.60
N ILE A 467 14.82 12.94 -17.51
CA ILE A 467 15.96 13.86 -17.56
C ILE A 467 17.13 13.26 -18.35
N ASP A 468 17.47 11.99 -18.08
CA ASP A 468 18.60 11.29 -18.72
C ASP A 468 18.29 10.93 -20.19
N SER A 469 17.02 10.97 -20.61
CA SER A 469 16.65 10.74 -22.02
C SER A 469 17.10 11.89 -22.94
N GLU A 470 17.21 13.11 -22.41
CA GLU A 470 17.51 14.33 -23.16
C GLU A 470 16.49 14.64 -24.28
N CYS A 471 15.28 14.06 -24.18
CA CYS A 471 14.23 14.21 -25.17
C CYS A 471 13.28 15.40 -24.91
N PHE A 472 13.34 15.97 -23.72
CA PHE A 472 12.45 17.05 -23.27
C PHE A 472 13.25 18.20 -22.67
N GLN A 473 12.63 19.39 -22.64
CA GLN A 473 13.23 20.55 -22.01
C GLN A 473 13.38 20.34 -20.50
N VAL A 474 14.59 20.54 -19.99
CA VAL A 474 14.93 20.38 -18.58
C VAL A 474 15.59 21.66 -18.07
N VAL A 475 14.93 22.31 -17.10
CA VAL A 475 15.51 23.48 -16.43
C VAL A 475 16.05 23.05 -15.06
N ARG A 476 17.35 23.31 -14.84
CA ARG A 476 18.06 22.97 -13.60
C ARG A 476 18.26 24.22 -12.76
N LEU A 477 17.50 24.32 -11.65
CA LEU A 477 17.66 25.41 -10.70
C LEU A 477 18.88 25.11 -9.80
N THR A 478 19.98 25.79 -10.04
CA THR A 478 21.25 25.56 -9.35
C THR A 478 21.63 26.68 -8.39
N LYS A 479 21.07 27.88 -8.56
CA LYS A 479 21.36 29.03 -7.71
C LYS A 479 20.67 28.92 -6.38
N ILE A 480 21.46 29.02 -5.31
CA ILE A 480 20.96 29.09 -3.94
C ILE A 480 20.75 30.56 -3.59
N PHE A 481 19.54 30.93 -3.20
CA PHE A 481 19.23 32.33 -2.87
C PHE A 481 19.84 32.76 -1.55
N ARG A 482 20.11 34.07 -1.40
CA ARG A 482 20.83 34.65 -0.27
C ARG A 482 20.22 34.29 1.08
N GLN A 483 18.90 34.34 1.22
CA GLN A 483 18.21 33.95 2.45
C GLN A 483 18.43 32.46 2.79
N ALA A 484 18.49 31.61 1.78
CA ALA A 484 18.77 30.18 1.93
C ALA A 484 20.23 29.90 2.32
N LEU A 485 21.16 30.78 1.92
CA LEU A 485 22.59 30.69 2.28
C LEU A 485 22.88 31.02 3.76
N GLU A 486 21.93 31.56 4.50
CA GLU A 486 22.07 31.74 5.95
C GLU A 486 21.82 30.44 6.72
N SER A 487 21.09 29.50 6.14
CA SER A 487 20.80 28.18 6.74
C SER A 487 21.91 27.17 6.47
N ASP A 488 22.46 26.60 7.53
CA ASP A 488 23.43 25.51 7.42
C ASP A 488 22.76 24.19 7.04
N ILE A 489 21.45 24.02 7.25
CA ILE A 489 20.68 22.89 6.71
C ILE A 489 20.83 22.86 5.20
N ILE A 490 20.60 24.00 4.53
CA ILE A 490 20.67 24.09 3.07
C ILE A 490 22.09 23.93 2.57
N LYS A 491 23.06 24.63 3.19
CA LYS A 491 24.49 24.47 2.83
C LYS A 491 24.94 23.03 2.95
N ASN A 492 24.63 22.39 4.09
CA ASN A 492 25.03 21.01 4.33
C ASN A 492 24.31 20.03 3.40
N ALA A 493 23.04 20.26 3.05
CA ALA A 493 22.34 19.45 2.05
C ALA A 493 23.06 19.50 0.70
N HIS A 494 23.49 20.68 0.23
CA HIS A 494 24.25 20.81 -1.01
C HIS A 494 25.65 20.17 -0.93
N LEU A 495 26.35 20.31 0.21
CA LEU A 495 27.63 19.63 0.45
C LEU A 495 27.47 18.10 0.41
N ILE A 496 26.48 17.57 1.12
CA ILE A 496 26.16 16.15 1.14
C ILE A 496 25.87 15.67 -0.29
N ASN A 497 25.01 16.36 -1.02
CA ASN A 497 24.68 16.00 -2.40
C ASN A 497 25.90 15.97 -3.31
N ALA A 498 26.82 16.93 -3.14
CA ALA A 498 28.09 17.00 -3.88
C ALA A 498 29.15 15.99 -3.39
N GLY A 499 28.87 15.15 -2.38
CA GLY A 499 29.81 14.23 -1.79
C GLY A 499 30.93 14.90 -0.96
N ARG A 500 30.72 16.16 -0.58
CA ARG A 500 31.65 16.90 0.23
C ARG A 500 31.31 16.78 1.69
N GLN A 501 32.35 16.62 2.53
CA GLN A 501 32.18 16.50 3.98
C GLN A 501 31.62 17.80 4.58
N ILE A 502 30.80 17.64 5.62
CA ILE A 502 30.21 18.73 6.39
C ILE A 502 31.00 19.00 7.66
N GLU A 503 30.83 20.18 8.26
CA GLU A 503 31.44 20.51 9.53
C GLU A 503 30.59 20.03 10.72
N PHE A 504 31.26 19.45 11.72
CA PHE A 504 30.63 18.89 12.94
C PHE A 504 30.85 19.78 14.19
N GLY A 505 30.99 21.09 13.98
CA GLY A 505 31.43 22.01 15.03
C GLY A 505 30.36 22.46 16.02
N ASN A 506 29.07 22.15 15.82
CA ASN A 506 27.91 22.60 16.61
C ASN A 506 27.85 24.13 16.86
N LYS A 507 28.47 24.93 15.96
CA LYS A 507 28.40 26.40 15.99
C LYS A 507 27.26 26.94 15.14
N SER A 508 26.56 26.06 14.45
CA SER A 508 25.40 26.35 13.59
C SER A 508 24.20 26.84 14.44
N GLN A 509 23.33 27.60 13.78
CA GLN A 509 22.07 28.02 14.36
C GLN A 509 20.92 27.04 14.10
N ASP A 510 21.05 26.13 13.11
CA ASP A 510 19.98 25.25 12.66
C ASP A 510 20.44 23.79 12.36
N PHE A 511 21.75 23.50 12.44
CA PHE A 511 22.30 22.18 12.16
C PHE A 511 23.28 21.71 13.23
N PHE A 512 22.94 20.63 13.93
CA PHE A 512 23.70 20.11 15.05
C PHE A 512 24.09 18.64 14.87
N CYS A 513 25.32 18.29 15.27
CA CYS A 513 25.79 16.91 15.34
C CYS A 513 26.23 16.57 16.74
N LEU A 514 25.42 15.83 17.48
CA LEU A 514 25.66 15.45 18.87
C LEU A 514 26.32 14.06 18.92
N LYS A 515 27.64 14.06 19.14
CA LYS A 515 28.47 12.84 19.15
C LYS A 515 28.07 11.91 20.29
N ARG A 516 27.57 10.73 19.97
CA ARG A 516 27.23 9.64 20.90
C ARG A 516 27.56 8.31 20.23
N TYR A 517 28.16 7.41 20.99
CA TYR A 517 28.67 6.12 20.48
C TYR A 517 27.96 4.92 21.11
N ASP A 518 27.02 5.16 21.99
CA ASP A 518 26.24 4.16 22.68
C ASP A 518 24.74 4.39 22.46
N VAL A 519 23.99 3.29 22.22
CA VAL A 519 22.56 3.33 21.91
C VAL A 519 21.75 3.97 23.04
N GLN A 520 22.05 3.69 24.31
CA GLN A 520 21.30 4.23 25.45
C GLN A 520 21.52 5.74 25.59
N GLN A 521 22.75 6.20 25.33
CA GLN A 521 23.05 7.63 25.30
C GLN A 521 22.31 8.34 24.16
N ILE A 522 22.22 7.72 22.97
CA ILE A 522 21.49 8.25 21.83
C ILE A 522 20.01 8.38 22.20
N LEU A 523 19.40 7.31 22.73
CA LEU A 523 17.98 7.32 23.14
C LEU A 523 17.70 8.38 24.20
N GLY A 524 18.54 8.50 25.23
CA GLY A 524 18.38 9.51 26.29
C GLY A 524 18.46 10.93 25.75
N VAL A 525 19.41 11.22 24.86
CA VAL A 525 19.54 12.53 24.21
C VAL A 525 18.32 12.83 23.32
N MET A 526 17.85 11.86 22.55
CA MET A 526 16.67 12.04 21.70
C MET A 526 15.43 12.42 22.51
N VAL A 527 15.15 11.68 23.59
CA VAL A 527 14.03 11.99 24.50
C VAL A 527 14.11 13.40 25.05
N LEU A 528 15.32 13.81 25.52
CA LEU A 528 15.56 15.17 26.03
C LEU A 528 15.32 16.25 24.95
N LEU A 529 15.78 15.98 23.73
CA LEU A 529 15.61 16.90 22.59
C LEU A 529 14.12 17.07 22.26
N ILE A 530 13.35 15.98 22.17
CA ILE A 530 11.94 16.02 21.77
C ILE A 530 11.09 16.67 22.87
N ARG A 531 11.33 16.31 24.13
CA ARG A 531 10.48 16.75 25.24
C ARG A 531 10.77 18.19 25.67
N ASP A 532 12.05 18.56 25.77
CA ASP A 532 12.45 19.75 26.52
C ASP A 532 13.15 20.83 25.68
N LYS A 533 13.99 20.44 24.69
CA LYS A 533 14.89 21.38 24.01
C LYS A 533 14.34 21.92 22.70
N LEU A 534 14.03 21.02 21.75
CA LEU A 534 13.61 21.42 20.40
C LEU A 534 12.25 22.12 20.37
N PRO A 535 11.23 21.75 21.18
CA PRO A 535 9.97 22.47 21.17
C PRO A 535 10.12 23.96 21.45
N LYS A 536 10.99 24.31 22.41
CA LYS A 536 11.30 25.70 22.74
C LYS A 536 12.16 26.38 21.69
N PHE A 537 13.08 25.61 21.06
CA PHE A 537 14.02 26.14 20.08
C PHE A 537 13.34 26.50 18.76
N VAL A 538 12.44 25.66 18.27
CA VAL A 538 11.73 25.86 16.99
C VAL A 538 10.28 26.35 17.17
N ASN A 539 9.89 26.74 18.39
CA ASN A 539 8.53 27.18 18.75
C ASN A 539 7.44 26.24 18.21
N ALA A 540 7.59 24.94 18.49
CA ALA A 540 6.70 23.88 18.03
C ALA A 540 6.32 22.93 19.18
N ARG A 541 5.31 22.11 18.99
CA ARG A 541 4.93 21.08 19.98
C ARG A 541 5.89 19.89 19.87
N PRO A 542 6.08 19.10 20.95
CA PRO A 542 6.82 17.84 20.87
C PRO A 542 6.31 16.90 19.76
N TYR A 543 5.02 16.94 19.50
CA TYR A 543 4.37 16.18 18.42
C TYR A 543 4.89 16.55 17.01
N ASP A 544 5.23 17.83 16.79
CA ASP A 544 5.62 18.34 15.48
C ASP A 544 7.10 18.01 15.15
N ILE A 545 7.87 17.54 16.15
CA ILE A 545 9.25 17.10 15.97
C ILE A 545 9.27 15.65 15.48
N GLN A 546 10.09 15.37 14.47
CA GLN A 546 10.12 14.05 13.85
C GLN A 546 11.47 13.36 13.99
N VAL A 547 11.43 12.12 14.44
CA VAL A 547 12.61 11.23 14.38
C VAL A 547 12.60 10.48 13.04
N LEU A 548 13.72 10.58 12.33
CA LEU A 548 13.93 9.92 11.04
C LEU A 548 15.09 8.92 11.14
N THR A 549 14.84 7.67 10.77
CA THR A 549 15.88 6.62 10.78
C THR A 549 15.92 5.88 9.44
N PRO A 550 17.11 5.41 8.99
CA PRO A 550 17.22 4.59 7.79
C PRO A 550 16.59 3.21 7.92
N MET A 551 16.46 2.69 9.14
CA MET A 551 16.13 1.30 9.42
C MET A 551 14.75 1.11 10.03
N ARG A 552 14.07 0.02 9.64
CA ARG A 552 12.82 -0.40 10.30
C ARG A 552 13.08 -1.22 11.56
N LYS A 553 14.02 -2.16 11.49
CA LYS A 553 14.41 -3.07 12.58
C LYS A 553 15.78 -2.71 13.15
N GLY A 554 16.07 -3.20 14.34
CA GLY A 554 17.31 -2.97 15.07
C GLY A 554 17.17 -1.96 16.21
N GLU A 555 18.23 -1.73 16.96
CA GLU A 555 18.23 -0.90 18.18
C GLU A 555 17.84 0.56 17.91
N LEU A 556 18.21 1.12 16.78
CA LEU A 556 17.83 2.44 16.29
C LEU A 556 16.86 2.37 15.12
N GLY A 557 16.13 1.25 14.96
CA GLY A 557 15.07 1.08 13.99
C GLY A 557 13.73 1.63 14.48
N VAL A 558 12.82 1.89 13.55
CA VAL A 558 11.48 2.47 13.81
C VAL A 558 10.72 1.71 14.89
N GLU A 559 10.73 0.37 14.85
CA GLU A 559 9.97 -0.46 15.79
C GLU A 559 10.43 -0.22 17.23
N ARG A 560 11.75 -0.27 17.49
CA ARG A 560 12.33 -0.05 18.80
C ARG A 560 12.19 1.41 19.26
N LEU A 561 12.45 2.36 18.34
CA LEU A 561 12.36 3.78 18.64
C LEU A 561 10.93 4.18 19.03
N ASN A 562 9.91 3.69 18.34
CA ASN A 562 8.52 3.99 18.67
C ASN A 562 8.13 3.46 20.05
N THR A 563 8.54 2.25 20.42
CA THR A 563 8.30 1.71 21.76
C THR A 563 8.95 2.57 22.86
N VAL A 564 10.21 2.98 22.65
CA VAL A 564 10.94 3.81 23.62
C VAL A 564 10.32 5.21 23.70
N LEU A 565 10.07 5.85 22.57
CA LEU A 565 9.52 7.20 22.54
C LEU A 565 8.10 7.25 23.09
N GLN A 566 7.25 6.26 22.80
CA GLN A 566 5.92 6.14 23.42
C GLN A 566 6.03 6.09 24.95
N HIS A 567 6.92 5.25 25.48
CA HIS A 567 7.10 5.11 26.93
C HIS A 567 7.44 6.44 27.61
N TYR A 568 8.28 7.28 27.00
CA TYR A 568 8.73 8.55 27.58
C TYR A 568 7.83 9.75 27.25
N LEU A 569 7.21 9.77 26.07
CA LEU A 569 6.41 10.91 25.61
C LEU A 569 4.92 10.74 25.90
N ASN A 570 4.42 9.51 25.93
CA ASN A 570 3.06 9.17 26.26
C ASN A 570 3.02 7.94 27.19
N PRO A 571 3.48 8.08 28.46
CA PRO A 571 3.51 6.97 29.41
C PRO A 571 2.11 6.45 29.73
N PRO A 572 1.98 5.17 30.15
CA PRO A 572 0.70 4.63 30.63
C PRO A 572 0.18 5.42 31.82
N SER A 573 -1.14 5.61 31.85
CA SER A 573 -1.86 6.28 32.93
C SER A 573 -3.22 5.62 33.14
N PRO A 574 -3.76 5.53 34.37
CA PRO A 574 -5.10 5.03 34.62
C PRO A 574 -6.21 5.74 33.83
N ASP A 575 -5.98 6.99 33.45
CA ASP A 575 -6.94 7.82 32.74
C ASP A 575 -6.89 7.61 31.22
N LYS A 576 -5.92 6.84 30.71
CA LYS A 576 -5.74 6.57 29.28
C LYS A 576 -6.11 5.15 28.96
N LYS A 577 -6.97 4.97 27.98
CA LYS A 577 -7.29 3.65 27.47
C LYS A 577 -6.21 3.17 26.51
N GLU A 578 -6.01 1.85 26.48
CA GLU A 578 -5.01 1.16 25.67
C GLU A 578 -5.63 -0.01 24.94
N ARG A 579 -5.08 -0.36 23.78
CA ARG A 579 -5.46 -1.54 23.00
C ARG A 579 -4.22 -2.22 22.44
N GLU A 580 -4.16 -3.54 22.51
CA GLU A 580 -3.16 -4.32 21.77
C GLU A 580 -3.43 -4.24 20.26
N PHE A 581 -2.38 -4.09 19.47
CA PHE A 581 -2.39 -4.13 18.03
C PHE A 581 -1.09 -4.77 17.51
N HIS A 582 -0.92 -4.89 16.20
CA HIS A 582 0.18 -5.64 15.57
C HIS A 582 1.61 -5.19 15.94
N GLN A 583 1.80 -3.98 16.45
CA GLN A 583 3.10 -3.44 16.89
C GLN A 583 3.27 -3.34 18.41
N GLY A 584 2.36 -3.87 19.19
CA GLY A 584 2.36 -3.79 20.64
C GLY A 584 1.10 -3.14 21.19
N VAL A 585 1.22 -2.00 21.85
CA VAL A 585 0.09 -1.29 22.48
C VAL A 585 -0.09 0.07 21.84
N ILE A 586 -1.31 0.40 21.45
CA ILE A 586 -1.73 1.76 21.05
C ILE A 586 -2.53 2.38 22.20
N ARG A 587 -2.32 3.67 22.46
CA ARG A 587 -2.83 4.39 23.62
C ARG A 587 -3.41 5.74 23.24
N GLU A 588 -4.39 6.22 23.96
CA GLU A 588 -4.90 7.59 23.82
C GLU A 588 -3.76 8.61 23.97
N GLY A 589 -3.66 9.55 23.03
CA GLY A 589 -2.56 10.51 22.91
C GLY A 589 -1.37 10.06 22.06
N ASP A 590 -1.36 8.83 21.55
CA ASP A 590 -0.29 8.36 20.67
C ASP A 590 -0.29 9.07 19.33
N LYS A 591 0.94 9.34 18.84
CA LYS A 591 1.19 9.79 17.47
C LYS A 591 1.18 8.59 16.54
N VAL A 592 0.29 8.60 15.57
CA VAL A 592 0.11 7.52 14.60
C VAL A 592 0.20 8.03 13.17
N MET A 593 0.41 7.10 12.24
CA MET A 593 0.44 7.36 10.81
C MET A 593 -0.37 6.29 10.09
N GLN A 594 -1.18 6.71 9.14
CA GLN A 594 -1.83 5.84 8.16
C GLN A 594 -0.75 5.23 7.25
N ILE A 595 -0.75 3.90 7.07
CA ILE A 595 0.28 3.20 6.30
C ILE A 595 -0.21 2.60 4.98
N ARG A 596 -1.51 2.74 4.71
CA ARG A 596 -2.17 2.34 3.46
C ARG A 596 -3.12 3.44 3.03
N ASN A 597 -3.39 3.54 1.73
CA ASN A 597 -4.46 4.41 1.27
C ASN A 597 -5.80 3.73 1.56
N ASN A 598 -6.69 4.44 2.26
CA ASN A 598 -8.07 4.03 2.45
C ASN A 598 -8.97 5.13 1.90
N TYR A 599 -9.50 4.93 0.70
CA TYR A 599 -10.29 5.92 -0.03
C TYR A 599 -11.73 6.04 0.44
N GLN A 600 -12.21 5.09 1.24
CA GLN A 600 -13.61 4.98 1.63
C GLN A 600 -13.87 5.36 3.08
N ILE A 601 -12.82 5.39 3.91
CA ILE A 601 -12.98 5.74 5.31
C ILE A 601 -13.45 7.20 5.42
N GLU A 602 -14.53 7.39 6.14
CA GLU A 602 -15.12 8.71 6.34
C GLU A 602 -14.35 9.50 7.38
N TRP A 603 -14.24 10.80 7.16
CA TRP A 603 -13.73 11.74 8.13
C TRP A 603 -14.66 12.92 8.30
N GLU A 604 -14.63 13.53 9.48
CA GLU A 604 -15.36 14.77 9.78
C GLU A 604 -14.46 15.75 10.53
N VAL A 605 -14.68 17.03 10.30
CA VAL A 605 -14.09 18.11 11.08
C VAL A 605 -15.15 18.66 12.00
N LEU A 606 -14.93 18.60 13.32
CA LEU A 606 -15.89 19.07 14.31
C LEU A 606 -15.64 20.54 14.65
N GLY A 607 -16.71 21.34 14.63
CA GLY A 607 -16.71 22.72 15.10
C GLY A 607 -17.11 22.86 16.57
N HIS A 608 -17.45 24.09 16.95
CA HIS A 608 -18.02 24.35 18.26
C HIS A 608 -19.32 23.54 18.44
N TYR A 609 -19.49 22.95 19.64
CA TYR A 609 -20.62 22.08 20.01
C TYR A 609 -20.62 20.70 19.33
N ASN A 610 -19.46 20.19 18.86
CA ASN A 610 -19.32 18.89 18.19
C ASN A 610 -20.22 18.73 16.95
N LEU A 611 -20.59 19.82 16.30
CA LEU A 611 -21.30 19.77 15.03
C LEU A 611 -20.27 19.65 13.88
N PRO A 612 -20.51 18.77 12.89
CA PRO A 612 -19.62 18.65 11.77
C PRO A 612 -19.62 19.91 10.92
N LEU A 613 -18.44 20.54 10.78
CA LEU A 613 -18.20 21.68 9.90
C LEU A 613 -17.88 21.24 8.47
N ASP A 614 -17.18 20.12 8.35
CA ASP A 614 -16.78 19.56 7.07
C ASP A 614 -16.76 18.03 7.17
N LYS A 615 -17.00 17.36 6.05
CA LYS A 615 -17.01 15.90 5.93
C LYS A 615 -16.41 15.50 4.60
N GLY A 616 -15.78 14.35 4.58
CA GLY A 616 -15.26 13.79 3.35
C GLY A 616 -14.86 12.33 3.54
N VAL A 617 -14.24 11.79 2.51
CA VAL A 617 -13.75 10.42 2.49
C VAL A 617 -12.27 10.41 2.12
N GLY A 618 -11.57 9.38 2.61
CA GLY A 618 -10.18 9.09 2.27
C GLY A 618 -9.17 9.58 3.30
N VAL A 619 -8.32 8.63 3.74
CA VAL A 619 -7.10 8.86 4.49
C VAL A 619 -5.97 8.15 3.78
N PHE A 620 -4.83 8.81 3.65
CA PHE A 620 -3.78 8.37 2.74
C PHE A 620 -2.52 7.96 3.47
N ASN A 621 -1.75 7.08 2.83
CA ASN A 621 -0.45 6.67 3.33
C ASN A 621 0.45 7.90 3.60
N GLY A 622 0.96 8.00 4.83
CA GLY A 622 1.75 9.13 5.32
C GLY A 622 0.96 10.18 6.11
N ASP A 623 -0.38 10.14 6.10
CA ASP A 623 -1.19 11.03 6.95
C ASP A 623 -0.90 10.74 8.42
N MET A 624 -0.63 11.79 9.20
CA MET A 624 -0.32 11.66 10.62
C MET A 624 -1.46 12.20 11.49
N GLY A 625 -1.69 11.53 12.59
CA GLY A 625 -2.74 11.89 13.53
C GLY A 625 -2.39 11.54 14.97
N VAL A 626 -3.29 11.92 15.86
CA VAL A 626 -3.25 11.60 17.30
C VAL A 626 -4.45 10.76 17.65
N VAL A 627 -4.24 9.69 18.38
CA VAL A 627 -5.32 8.89 18.96
C VAL A 627 -6.05 9.71 20.01
N ARG A 628 -7.33 10.00 19.78
CA ARG A 628 -8.14 10.82 20.68
C ARG A 628 -8.97 10.01 21.63
N GLU A 629 -9.51 8.88 21.18
CA GLU A 629 -10.39 8.05 21.97
C GLU A 629 -10.23 6.58 21.58
N ILE A 630 -10.31 5.70 22.59
CA ILE A 630 -10.40 4.25 22.41
C ILE A 630 -11.67 3.79 23.12
N ASN A 631 -12.61 3.21 22.37
CA ASN A 631 -13.86 2.71 22.88
C ASN A 631 -13.88 1.16 22.78
N HIS A 632 -13.61 0.49 23.90
CA HIS A 632 -13.59 -0.98 23.95
C HIS A 632 -14.98 -1.60 23.75
N PHE A 633 -16.04 -0.90 24.13
CA PHE A 633 -17.40 -1.41 24.01
C PHE A 633 -17.89 -1.39 22.56
N ALA A 634 -17.58 -0.29 21.84
CA ALA A 634 -17.92 -0.15 20.42
C ALA A 634 -16.85 -0.76 19.49
N GLU A 635 -15.76 -1.29 20.05
CA GLU A 635 -14.59 -1.79 19.31
C GLU A 635 -14.05 -0.77 18.29
N GLN A 636 -13.93 0.48 18.71
CA GLN A 636 -13.54 1.60 17.85
C GLN A 636 -12.41 2.43 18.46
N LEU A 637 -11.64 3.05 17.58
CA LEU A 637 -10.56 3.98 17.88
C LEU A 637 -10.73 5.23 17.00
N VAL A 638 -10.68 6.41 17.62
CA VAL A 638 -10.77 7.70 16.91
C VAL A 638 -9.39 8.33 16.80
N VAL A 639 -8.98 8.63 15.57
CA VAL A 639 -7.75 9.37 15.25
C VAL A 639 -8.13 10.76 14.73
N GLU A 640 -7.50 11.79 15.28
CA GLU A 640 -7.57 13.12 14.73
C GLU A 640 -6.31 13.41 13.92
N PHE A 641 -6.47 13.46 12.61
CA PHE A 641 -5.42 13.79 11.65
C PHE A 641 -5.21 15.31 11.52
N ASP A 642 -4.24 15.69 10.71
CA ASP A 642 -4.00 17.10 10.37
C ASP A 642 -5.31 17.77 9.89
N GLU A 643 -5.47 19.07 10.14
CA GLU A 643 -6.67 19.88 9.87
C GLU A 643 -7.89 19.53 10.72
N GLY A 644 -7.71 18.77 11.80
CA GLY A 644 -8.78 18.38 12.69
C GLY A 644 -9.73 17.32 12.11
N ARG A 645 -9.31 16.63 11.04
CA ARG A 645 -10.08 15.52 10.44
C ARG A 645 -10.13 14.34 11.41
N ARG A 646 -11.29 14.05 11.93
CA ARG A 646 -11.53 12.90 12.82
C ARG A 646 -12.00 11.70 12.04
N VAL A 647 -11.37 10.58 12.28
CA VAL A 647 -11.62 9.30 11.62
C VAL A 647 -11.87 8.24 12.68
N THR A 648 -12.90 7.46 12.50
CA THR A 648 -13.22 6.32 13.38
C THR A 648 -12.80 5.01 12.70
N TYR A 649 -11.89 4.29 13.35
CA TYR A 649 -11.43 2.96 12.92
C TYR A 649 -12.10 1.88 13.75
N GLY A 650 -12.61 0.83 13.12
CA GLY A 650 -12.90 -0.41 13.80
C GLY A 650 -11.59 -1.12 14.21
N PHE A 651 -11.63 -1.92 15.28
CA PHE A 651 -10.41 -2.62 15.74
C PHE A 651 -9.81 -3.57 14.69
N ALA A 652 -10.61 -4.07 13.76
CA ALA A 652 -10.13 -4.87 12.62
C ALA A 652 -9.29 -4.06 11.62
N GLN A 653 -9.42 -2.72 11.61
CA GLN A 653 -8.71 -1.83 10.70
C GLN A 653 -7.41 -1.25 11.30
N LEU A 654 -7.04 -1.62 12.53
CA LEU A 654 -5.85 -1.10 13.19
C LEU A 654 -4.53 -1.52 12.52
N ASP A 655 -4.56 -2.47 11.62
CA ASP A 655 -3.44 -2.84 10.76
C ASP A 655 -3.11 -1.76 9.70
N GLU A 656 -3.99 -0.78 9.51
CA GLU A 656 -3.75 0.40 8.68
C GLU A 656 -2.94 1.50 9.39
N LEU A 657 -2.75 1.40 10.71
CA LEU A 657 -2.09 2.39 11.54
C LEU A 657 -0.74 1.88 12.08
N GLU A 658 0.24 2.76 12.17
CA GLU A 658 1.52 2.54 12.87
C GLU A 658 1.82 3.70 13.83
N LEU A 659 2.53 3.42 14.94
CA LEU A 659 3.09 4.48 15.78
C LEU A 659 4.08 5.32 14.95
N ALA A 660 4.07 6.63 15.11
CA ALA A 660 4.79 7.56 14.26
C ALA A 660 5.68 8.58 15.01
N TYR A 661 6.11 8.28 16.23
CA TYR A 661 7.14 9.07 16.91
C TYR A 661 8.45 9.04 16.14
N ALA A 662 8.81 7.87 15.61
CA ALA A 662 9.88 7.66 14.66
C ALA A 662 9.33 7.02 13.38
N ILE A 663 9.81 7.43 12.21
CA ILE A 663 9.48 6.85 10.92
C ILE A 663 10.75 6.62 10.08
N THR A 664 10.64 5.81 9.04
CA THR A 664 11.74 5.70 8.09
C THR A 664 11.88 6.96 7.24
N ILE A 665 13.10 7.25 6.79
CA ILE A 665 13.37 8.39 5.90
C ILE A 665 12.53 8.27 4.59
N HIS A 666 12.29 7.06 4.10
CA HIS A 666 11.41 6.84 2.94
C HIS A 666 9.97 7.33 3.19
N LYS A 667 9.43 7.07 4.38
CA LYS A 667 8.07 7.53 4.75
C LYS A 667 7.98 9.02 5.05
N SER A 668 9.10 9.73 5.14
CA SER A 668 9.12 11.19 5.30
C SER A 668 9.09 11.97 3.99
N GLN A 669 9.19 11.28 2.84
CA GLN A 669 9.12 11.94 1.54
C GLN A 669 7.80 12.73 1.38
N GLY A 670 7.85 13.87 0.72
CA GLY A 670 6.70 14.78 0.57
C GLY A 670 6.31 15.54 1.85
N SER A 671 6.93 15.22 3.01
CA SER A 671 6.67 15.89 4.29
C SER A 671 7.84 16.79 4.69
N GLU A 672 7.54 17.84 5.46
CA GLU A 672 8.53 18.70 6.11
C GLU A 672 8.16 18.89 7.58
N TYR A 673 9.16 19.04 8.43
CA TYR A 673 8.98 19.12 9.87
C TYR A 673 9.72 20.34 10.43
N PRO A 674 9.21 21.01 11.47
CA PRO A 674 9.94 22.10 12.14
C PRO A 674 11.34 21.67 12.58
N ALA A 675 11.47 20.50 13.17
CA ALA A 675 12.75 19.90 13.52
C ALA A 675 12.80 18.40 13.22
N VAL A 676 13.98 17.95 12.77
CA VAL A 676 14.26 16.53 12.47
C VAL A 676 15.40 16.05 13.38
N ILE A 677 15.21 14.88 13.97
CA ILE A 677 16.25 14.18 14.72
C ILE A 677 16.64 12.91 13.97
N MET A 678 17.92 12.70 13.75
CA MET A 678 18.44 11.50 13.11
C MET A 678 19.38 10.73 14.05
N PRO A 679 18.94 9.58 14.61
CA PRO A 679 19.84 8.69 15.32
C PRO A 679 20.67 7.90 14.31
N LEU A 680 21.97 8.10 14.28
CA LEU A 680 22.89 7.46 13.35
C LEU A 680 24.06 6.81 14.11
N LEU A 681 24.11 5.47 14.09
CA LEU A 681 25.24 4.70 14.58
C LEU A 681 25.77 3.85 13.40
N SER A 682 26.00 2.60 13.48
CA SER A 682 26.39 1.76 12.37
C SER A 682 25.18 1.04 11.74
N GLY A 683 25.27 0.70 10.47
CA GLY A 683 24.19 -0.03 9.79
C GLY A 683 24.56 -0.56 8.39
N PRO A 684 23.64 -1.25 7.73
CA PRO A 684 23.86 -1.81 6.39
C PRO A 684 24.21 -0.73 5.36
N ARG A 685 25.26 -0.93 4.59
CA ARG A 685 25.73 0.04 3.57
C ARG A 685 24.67 0.49 2.57
N MET A 686 23.72 -0.40 2.24
CA MET A 686 22.61 -0.09 1.31
C MET A 686 21.64 0.95 1.88
N LEU A 687 21.46 1.01 3.20
CA LEU A 687 20.57 1.97 3.88
C LEU A 687 21.35 3.19 4.42
N PHE A 688 22.68 3.13 4.48
CA PHE A 688 23.55 4.21 4.95
C PHE A 688 24.30 4.81 3.77
N ASN A 689 23.56 5.55 2.93
CA ASN A 689 24.07 6.19 1.73
C ASN A 689 23.75 7.69 1.67
N ARG A 690 24.38 8.37 0.74
CA ARG A 690 24.30 9.83 0.54
C ARG A 690 22.84 10.33 0.35
N ASN A 691 22.06 9.68 -0.48
CA ASN A 691 20.71 10.15 -0.80
C ASN A 691 19.73 10.02 0.37
N ILE A 692 19.89 8.97 1.19
CA ILE A 692 19.14 8.82 2.43
C ILE A 692 19.45 9.96 3.39
N LEU A 693 20.74 10.27 3.59
CA LEU A 693 21.14 11.39 4.44
C LEU A 693 20.64 12.72 3.88
N TYR A 694 20.83 12.96 2.58
CA TYR A 694 20.34 14.15 1.89
C TYR A 694 18.85 14.34 2.04
N THR A 695 18.08 13.28 1.77
CA THR A 695 16.61 13.33 1.89
C THR A 695 16.18 13.65 3.32
N ALA A 696 16.82 13.04 4.32
CA ALA A 696 16.48 13.29 5.73
C ALA A 696 16.78 14.74 6.15
N VAL A 697 17.94 15.27 5.77
CA VAL A 697 18.32 16.66 6.07
C VAL A 697 17.35 17.64 5.44
N THR A 698 16.93 17.39 4.19
CA THR A 698 16.00 18.28 3.45
C THR A 698 14.57 18.22 3.97
N ARG A 699 14.24 17.35 4.94
CA ARG A 699 12.91 17.32 5.60
C ARG A 699 12.77 18.34 6.74
N ALA A 700 13.86 18.95 7.19
CA ALA A 700 13.83 19.92 8.28
C ALA A 700 13.63 21.35 7.77
N LYS A 701 12.73 22.08 8.41
CA LYS A 701 12.50 23.52 8.13
C LYS A 701 13.43 24.43 8.93
N GLN A 702 13.61 24.15 10.23
CA GLN A 702 14.26 25.06 11.17
C GLN A 702 15.43 24.42 11.93
N CYS A 703 15.42 23.10 12.14
CA CYS A 703 16.48 22.44 12.89
C CYS A 703 16.72 21.00 12.46
N VAL A 704 17.99 20.65 12.29
CA VAL A 704 18.46 19.27 12.15
C VAL A 704 19.34 18.93 13.36
N ALA A 705 19.07 17.82 14.02
CA ALA A 705 19.89 17.25 15.07
C ALA A 705 20.28 15.81 14.73
N ILE A 706 21.52 15.60 14.30
CA ILE A 706 22.08 14.26 14.15
C ILE A 706 22.62 13.83 15.53
N VAL A 707 22.18 12.68 16.03
CA VAL A 707 22.63 12.11 17.30
C VAL A 707 23.29 10.78 17.03
N GLY A 708 24.60 10.71 17.15
CA GLY A 708 25.32 9.46 16.87
C GLY A 708 26.79 9.62 16.54
N ASP A 709 27.28 8.72 15.70
CA ASP A 709 28.68 8.64 15.30
C ASP A 709 28.98 9.48 14.05
N GLU A 710 29.90 10.41 14.20
CA GLU A 710 30.42 11.26 13.10
C GLU A 710 30.99 10.42 11.96
N HIS A 711 31.63 9.30 12.27
CA HIS A 711 32.24 8.43 11.26
C HIS A 711 31.17 7.83 10.34
N THR A 712 30.04 7.46 10.92
CA THR A 712 28.87 6.96 10.17
C THR A 712 28.34 8.02 9.20
N VAL A 713 28.22 9.26 9.65
CA VAL A 713 27.78 10.37 8.78
C VAL A 713 28.76 10.62 7.63
N ARG A 714 30.07 10.65 7.92
CA ARG A 714 31.11 10.78 6.88
C ARG A 714 31.03 9.68 5.84
N HIS A 715 30.87 8.43 6.32
CA HIS A 715 30.73 7.28 5.45
C HIS A 715 29.48 7.36 4.58
N MET A 716 28.35 7.85 5.13
CA MET A 716 27.13 8.04 4.33
C MET A 716 27.33 9.06 3.21
N ILE A 717 28.07 10.16 3.47
CA ILE A 717 28.38 11.18 2.45
C ILE A 717 29.24 10.60 1.32
N GLU A 718 30.20 9.74 1.64
CA GLU A 718 31.08 9.09 0.67
C GLU A 718 30.40 7.96 -0.09
N ASN A 719 29.36 7.37 0.50
CA ASN A 719 28.69 6.22 -0.08
C ASN A 719 27.65 6.64 -1.14
N GLU A 720 28.05 6.61 -2.39
CA GLU A 720 27.17 6.85 -3.56
C GLU A 720 26.37 5.62 -3.98
N LYS A 721 26.63 4.46 -3.34
CA LYS A 721 25.97 3.22 -3.73
C LYS A 721 24.49 3.27 -3.40
N GLN A 722 23.73 3.83 -4.33
CA GLN A 722 22.30 3.59 -4.40
C GLN A 722 22.04 2.18 -4.93
N GLN A 723 20.94 1.60 -4.53
CA GLN A 723 20.45 0.42 -5.22
C GLN A 723 20.19 0.81 -6.68
N LYS A 724 21.07 0.37 -7.59
CA LYS A 724 20.89 0.62 -9.03
C LYS A 724 19.54 0.05 -9.43
N ARG A 725 18.63 0.91 -9.87
CA ARG A 725 17.37 0.48 -10.44
C ARG A 725 17.59 0.14 -11.90
N TYR A 726 17.11 -1.00 -12.29
CA TYR A 726 17.12 -1.44 -13.68
C TYR A 726 15.87 -0.92 -14.36
N THR A 727 16.01 0.18 -15.12
CA THR A 727 14.96 0.87 -15.86
C THR A 727 15.42 1.14 -17.28
N SER A 728 14.49 1.28 -18.22
CA SER A 728 14.81 1.56 -19.62
C SER A 728 13.94 2.66 -20.25
N LEU A 729 13.19 3.40 -19.46
CA LEU A 729 12.32 4.48 -19.98
C LEU A 729 13.13 5.51 -20.77
N ASN A 730 14.31 5.90 -20.29
CA ASN A 730 15.21 6.81 -21.01
C ASN A 730 15.63 6.28 -22.38
N LEU A 731 15.92 4.98 -22.49
CA LEU A 731 16.28 4.35 -23.76
C LEU A 731 15.08 4.30 -24.71
N ARG A 732 13.89 3.98 -24.19
CA ARG A 732 12.66 3.97 -24.98
C ARG A 732 12.33 5.34 -25.57
N LEU A 733 12.49 6.38 -24.78
CA LEU A 733 12.28 7.75 -25.24
C LEU A 733 13.25 8.13 -26.35
N ARG A 734 14.54 7.78 -26.22
CA ARG A 734 15.55 8.00 -27.27
C ARG A 734 15.24 7.22 -28.55
N GLU A 735 14.91 5.92 -28.42
CA GLU A 735 14.52 5.07 -29.56
C GLU A 735 13.35 5.68 -30.34
N MET A 736 12.32 6.16 -29.64
CA MET A 736 11.16 6.79 -30.27
C MET A 736 11.45 8.13 -30.92
N ASN A 737 12.40 8.91 -30.39
CA ASN A 737 12.83 10.18 -30.98
C ASN A 737 13.66 9.98 -32.24
N THR A 738 14.42 8.90 -32.37
CA THR A 738 15.20 8.60 -33.58
C THR A 738 14.36 8.03 -34.73
N LEU A 739 13.16 7.54 -34.45
CA LEU A 739 12.23 6.99 -35.45
C LEU A 739 11.24 8.02 -36.01
N SER A 740 11.27 9.26 -35.54
CA SER A 740 10.50 10.41 -36.02
C SER A 740 11.39 11.31 -36.88
#